data_e400477c1bf037a4c78c990ecdb2527e
#
_entry.id   e400477c1bf037a4c78c990ecdb2527e
#
_cell.length_a   1.000
_cell.length_b   1.000
_cell.length_c   1.000
_cell.angle_alpha   90.00
_cell.angle_beta   90.00
_cell.angle_gamma   90.00
#
_symmetry.space_group_name_H-M   'P 1'
#
loop_
_entity.id
_entity.type
_entity.pdbx_description
1 polymer ?
#
loop_
_entity_poly.entity_id
_entity_poly.type
_entity_poly.pdbx_seq_one_letter_code
_entity_poly.pdbx_strand_id
1 'polypeptide(L)'
;MQKKILAALLTSQLLASVGGAVPVCVASSDTDDNLGKSAELQEIVVIGDRNKQREVLPGDFVYTKSQTGFLSGKDTMDIPFSQTNFTEKSMTLFTGPDKPMDALLVNSPSVRQSGSILHGDFFYRGLRTNGTNFYVNNVPGVFTQFNTPLYPIESLEMISGPNVGIYGTGVQYETTNPGGIISVKTKVAPDKGIFDYTQTVSGRGLFGEYLDVGQRFGKNKEWGIRITTENLNGRTSVKGTKINGQGIFMNLDRETERTKDNLFTGYRNMDIQGGLRWFILDSGVTRLPAVPDGANDYSFENMVKSTHGWLAVYNHEQKLNDHWDTFFNFGMQRNDLDRNIMANGGSGYVLKNDGSFAVTARPGSTPQEYYYWQVGTTAHYNTGKVKHDITLSYNQAWRNRKTAYNNGSLVTIGTGDLYSGIDQFAPAPTKFSTRWNNKTRVKSFSAVDSMKYDKWDVIVGIHKHKAVSNAYKYKNATSEELNTIDRVATDDTSPTYGIIYHPSENWSLYASHSENFDAGTGVNTTFENSGDVLPPLKTKQNEIGVKYKKNDLLYTLALFDIRQDNLISVYKTGYSKPFQSKDGEARHKGVEFSVNGKLTDKWNILGGFSYLDAKQEKTTNGTLNGKRVNGTSQRNAVLGLEYNPDENWSVLGRAVYTGKTPVMNEKIWAGGYTVFDLGVTRKTKVLNIPTDLTLMCNNVFGKDYWMVSRGNQVYLSLPRTWIFTAQFHF
;
A
#
# COMPACT_ATOMS: atom_id res chain seq x y z
N MET A 1 -35.24 17.49 14.57
CA MET A 1 -34.74 18.85 14.41
C MET A 1 -33.30 19.01 14.91
N GLN A 2 -32.96 18.59 16.12
CA GLN A 2 -31.59 18.65 16.67
C GLN A 2 -30.52 17.89 15.86
N LYS A 3 -30.84 16.70 15.33
CA LYS A 3 -29.93 15.92 14.45
C LYS A 3 -29.58 16.66 13.14
N LYS A 4 -30.54 17.38 12.56
CA LYS A 4 -30.34 18.16 11.32
C LYS A 4 -29.51 19.44 11.58
N ILE A 5 -29.64 20.04 12.76
CA ILE A 5 -28.88 21.24 13.15
C ILE A 5 -27.42 20.88 13.45
N LEU A 6 -27.18 19.75 14.14
CA LEU A 6 -25.82 19.30 14.44
C LEU A 6 -25.07 18.89 13.14
N ALA A 7 -25.75 18.18 12.25
CA ALA A 7 -25.20 17.84 10.91
C ALA A 7 -24.92 19.09 10.08
N ALA A 8 -25.78 20.10 10.10
CA ALA A 8 -25.59 21.36 9.38
C ALA A 8 -24.45 22.20 9.99
N LEU A 9 -24.28 22.20 11.31
CA LEU A 9 -23.16 22.88 11.98
C LEU A 9 -21.81 22.20 11.69
N LEU A 10 -21.78 20.87 11.69
CA LEU A 10 -20.57 20.08 11.39
C LEU A 10 -20.17 20.23 9.91
N THR A 11 -21.15 20.22 8.98
CA THR A 11 -20.90 20.46 7.55
C THR A 11 -20.47 21.90 7.25
N SER A 12 -20.96 22.90 7.96
CA SER A 12 -20.55 24.30 7.75
C SER A 12 -19.10 24.56 8.15
N GLN A 13 -18.58 23.89 9.18
CA GLN A 13 -17.16 24.00 9.56
C GLN A 13 -16.23 23.28 8.57
N LEU A 14 -16.65 22.14 8.02
CA LEU A 14 -15.89 21.43 6.99
C LEU A 14 -15.84 22.20 5.65
N LEU A 15 -16.97 22.82 5.23
CA LEU A 15 -17.05 23.60 4.00
C LEU A 15 -16.29 24.93 4.07
N ALA A 16 -16.15 25.52 5.26
CA ALA A 16 -15.34 26.72 5.46
C ALA A 16 -13.83 26.47 5.31
N SER A 17 -13.39 25.24 5.47
CA SER A 17 -11.98 24.84 5.32
C SER A 17 -11.57 24.48 3.89
N VAL A 18 -12.53 24.20 3.02
CA VAL A 18 -12.31 23.89 1.59
C VAL A 18 -12.82 25.09 0.79
N GLY A 19 -11.97 26.07 0.55
CA GLY A 19 -12.31 27.35 -0.09
C GLY A 19 -12.99 27.25 -1.46
N GLY A 20 -14.26 26.93 -1.50
CA GLY A 20 -15.10 26.90 -2.70
C GLY A 20 -16.54 26.55 -2.36
N ALA A 21 -17.46 27.48 -2.55
CA ALA A 21 -18.88 27.27 -2.34
C ALA A 21 -19.46 26.28 -3.35
N VAL A 22 -19.83 25.09 -2.90
CA VAL A 22 -20.65 24.17 -3.66
C VAL A 22 -22.08 24.26 -3.11
N PRO A 23 -23.11 24.55 -3.90
CA PRO A 23 -24.49 24.55 -3.42
C PRO A 23 -24.93 23.11 -3.11
N VAL A 24 -25.23 22.83 -1.85
CA VAL A 24 -25.82 21.57 -1.45
C VAL A 24 -27.34 21.67 -1.64
N CYS A 25 -27.86 21.00 -2.65
CA CYS A 25 -29.29 20.76 -2.77
C CYS A 25 -29.71 19.68 -1.74
N VAL A 26 -30.38 20.10 -0.68
CA VAL A 26 -31.05 19.19 0.24
C VAL A 26 -32.43 18.87 -0.35
N ALA A 27 -32.59 17.65 -0.85
CA ALA A 27 -33.92 17.16 -1.26
C ALA A 27 -34.76 16.90 -0.01
N SER A 28 -35.84 17.63 0.16
CA SER A 28 -36.87 17.37 1.17
C SER A 28 -37.71 16.17 0.73
N SER A 29 -37.74 15.11 1.52
CA SER A 29 -38.72 14.03 1.35
C SER A 29 -40.01 14.44 2.04
N ASP A 30 -41.03 14.79 1.26
CA ASP A 30 -42.39 14.83 1.73
C ASP A 30 -42.92 13.41 1.85
N THR A 31 -43.37 13.08 3.06
CA THR A 31 -44.13 11.87 3.34
C THR A 31 -45.60 12.16 3.08
N ASP A 32 -46.19 11.52 2.09
CA ASP A 32 -47.62 11.38 1.97
C ASP A 32 -48.02 9.91 2.21
N ASP A 33 -48.74 9.71 3.31
CA ASP A 33 -49.54 8.53 3.59
C ASP A 33 -50.75 8.51 2.66
N ASN A 34 -50.94 7.44 1.85
CA ASN A 34 -52.26 6.96 1.51
C ASN A 34 -52.30 5.47 1.11
N LEU A 35 -53.11 4.75 1.81
CA LEU A 35 -53.49 3.38 1.63
C LEU A 35 -54.26 3.16 0.32
N GLY A 36 -53.89 2.14 -0.44
CA GLY A 36 -54.68 1.61 -1.55
C GLY A 36 -54.19 0.21 -1.97
N LYS A 37 -54.95 -0.79 -1.63
CA LYS A 37 -54.74 -2.21 -1.98
C LYS A 37 -54.80 -2.45 -3.48
N SER A 38 -53.79 -3.10 -4.06
CA SER A 38 -53.96 -4.11 -5.10
C SER A 38 -52.78 -5.07 -5.05
N ALA A 39 -53.10 -6.36 -4.88
CA ALA A 39 -52.12 -7.43 -4.91
C ALA A 39 -51.78 -7.73 -6.37
N GLU A 40 -50.69 -7.19 -6.87
CA GLU A 40 -49.97 -7.73 -8.02
C GLU A 40 -48.81 -8.55 -7.49
N LEU A 41 -48.73 -9.80 -7.95
CA LEU A 41 -47.60 -10.69 -7.74
C LEU A 41 -46.36 -10.00 -8.30
N GLN A 42 -45.55 -9.39 -7.44
CA GLN A 42 -44.24 -8.90 -7.80
C GLN A 42 -43.37 -10.12 -8.09
N GLU A 43 -42.95 -10.21 -9.34
CA GLU A 43 -41.81 -11.01 -9.76
C GLU A 43 -40.67 -10.70 -8.80
N ILE A 44 -40.30 -11.67 -7.96
CA ILE A 44 -39.14 -11.51 -7.05
C ILE A 44 -37.90 -11.57 -7.93
N VAL A 45 -37.50 -10.43 -8.44
CA VAL A 45 -36.16 -10.26 -8.98
C VAL A 45 -35.22 -10.37 -7.77
N VAL A 46 -34.61 -11.53 -7.61
CA VAL A 46 -33.55 -11.75 -6.64
C VAL A 46 -32.36 -10.91 -7.12
N ILE A 47 -32.34 -9.63 -6.73
CA ILE A 47 -31.12 -8.83 -6.78
C ILE A 47 -30.21 -9.53 -5.77
N GLY A 48 -29.20 -10.25 -6.29
CA GLY A 48 -28.23 -10.91 -5.44
C GLY A 48 -27.65 -9.86 -4.47
N ASP A 49 -27.78 -10.13 -3.18
CA ASP A 49 -27.31 -9.25 -2.13
C ASP A 49 -25.85 -8.85 -2.46
N ARG A 50 -25.61 -7.56 -2.77
CA ARG A 50 -24.27 -7.03 -3.11
C ARG A 50 -23.26 -7.32 -2.01
N ASN A 51 -23.72 -7.50 -0.77
CA ASN A 51 -22.90 -7.94 0.35
C ASN A 51 -22.55 -9.44 0.26
N LYS A 52 -23.32 -10.28 -0.44
CA LYS A 52 -22.96 -11.70 -0.66
C LYS A 52 -21.80 -11.91 -1.62
N GLN A 53 -21.48 -10.94 -2.47
CA GLN A 53 -20.27 -11.00 -3.31
C GLN A 53 -18.99 -10.81 -2.49
N ARG A 54 -19.12 -10.35 -1.24
CA ARG A 54 -18.04 -10.03 -0.32
C ARG A 54 -18.21 -10.82 0.97
N GLU A 55 -18.18 -12.15 0.87
CA GLU A 55 -18.28 -12.97 2.07
C GLU A 55 -17.19 -12.60 3.06
N VAL A 56 -17.60 -12.08 4.21
CA VAL A 56 -16.70 -11.75 5.33
C VAL A 56 -16.59 -12.99 6.22
N LEU A 57 -15.39 -13.36 6.57
CA LEU A 57 -15.18 -14.42 7.54
C LEU A 57 -15.67 -13.94 8.92
N PRO A 58 -16.40 -14.77 9.70
CA PRO A 58 -16.83 -14.41 11.04
C PRO A 58 -15.66 -13.86 11.88
N GLY A 59 -15.93 -12.78 12.63
CA GLY A 59 -14.89 -11.96 13.28
C GLY A 59 -14.59 -10.65 12.54
N ASP A 60 -15.03 -10.53 11.28
CA ASP A 60 -14.99 -9.33 10.44
C ASP A 60 -13.59 -8.78 10.12
N PHE A 61 -12.53 -9.61 10.21
CA PHE A 61 -11.17 -9.18 9.92
C PHE A 61 -10.75 -9.38 8.46
N VAL A 62 -11.27 -10.40 7.80
CA VAL A 62 -10.88 -10.74 6.42
C VAL A 62 -12.09 -11.14 5.58
N TYR A 63 -12.03 -10.79 4.29
CA TYR A 63 -12.93 -11.32 3.27
C TYR A 63 -12.46 -12.70 2.81
N THR A 64 -13.39 -13.58 2.46
CA THR A 64 -13.10 -14.92 1.93
C THR A 64 -12.97 -14.95 0.41
N LYS A 65 -13.36 -13.88 -0.29
CA LYS A 65 -13.26 -13.78 -1.75
C LYS A 65 -12.23 -12.74 -2.17
N SER A 66 -11.46 -13.07 -3.21
CA SER A 66 -10.59 -12.12 -3.88
C SER A 66 -11.41 -11.05 -4.60
N GLN A 67 -10.87 -9.85 -4.66
CA GLN A 67 -11.50 -8.71 -5.33
C GLN A 67 -10.67 -8.19 -6.49
N THR A 68 -9.66 -8.97 -6.94
CA THR A 68 -8.59 -8.42 -7.74
C THR A 68 -8.34 -9.17 -9.03
N GLY A 69 -8.34 -8.44 -10.17
CA GLY A 69 -8.04 -8.96 -11.50
C GLY A 69 -8.90 -10.16 -11.90
N PHE A 70 -8.34 -11.12 -12.61
CA PHE A 70 -9.03 -12.37 -13.01
C PHE A 70 -9.30 -13.33 -11.81
N LEU A 71 -8.78 -13.04 -10.62
CA LEU A 71 -9.12 -13.76 -9.39
C LEU A 71 -10.39 -13.22 -8.72
N SER A 72 -10.94 -12.10 -9.20
CA SER A 72 -12.12 -11.46 -8.62
C SER A 72 -13.30 -12.43 -8.53
N GLY A 73 -13.92 -12.49 -7.33
CA GLY A 73 -15.03 -13.39 -7.03
C GLY A 73 -14.64 -14.82 -6.65
N LYS A 74 -13.40 -15.26 -6.87
CA LYS A 74 -12.92 -16.58 -6.45
C LYS A 74 -12.76 -16.64 -4.93
N ASP A 75 -13.17 -17.76 -4.32
CA ASP A 75 -12.89 -17.99 -2.89
C ASP A 75 -11.38 -18.09 -2.65
N THR A 76 -10.93 -17.63 -1.50
CA THR A 76 -9.53 -17.78 -1.06
C THR A 76 -9.04 -19.23 -1.16
N MET A 77 -9.92 -20.20 -0.95
CA MET A 77 -9.63 -21.63 -1.06
C MET A 77 -9.30 -22.05 -2.52
N ASP A 78 -9.81 -21.33 -3.52
CA ASP A 78 -9.66 -21.61 -4.96
C ASP A 78 -8.52 -20.81 -5.62
N ILE A 79 -7.60 -20.23 -4.82
CA ILE A 79 -6.49 -19.42 -5.30
C ILE A 79 -5.15 -20.05 -4.93
N PRO A 80 -4.26 -20.37 -5.90
CA PRO A 80 -3.00 -21.09 -5.65
C PRO A 80 -1.87 -20.18 -5.15
N PHE A 81 -2.19 -19.18 -4.34
CA PHE A 81 -1.23 -18.25 -3.73
C PHE A 81 -1.61 -17.98 -2.28
N SER A 82 -0.62 -17.73 -1.43
CA SER A 82 -0.89 -17.15 -0.11
C SER A 82 -1.46 -15.75 -0.28
N GLN A 83 -2.60 -15.49 0.35
CA GLN A 83 -3.27 -14.20 0.28
C GLN A 83 -4.02 -13.89 1.58
N THR A 84 -4.26 -12.60 1.81
CA THR A 84 -5.12 -12.09 2.88
C THR A 84 -5.85 -10.85 2.35
N ASN A 85 -7.18 -10.82 2.50
CA ASN A 85 -7.99 -9.69 2.09
C ASN A 85 -8.60 -9.03 3.33
N PHE A 86 -7.95 -7.98 3.84
CA PHE A 86 -8.33 -7.26 5.05
C PHE A 86 -9.58 -6.41 4.82
N THR A 87 -10.49 -6.43 5.80
CA THR A 87 -11.68 -5.56 5.86
C THR A 87 -11.31 -4.16 6.34
N GLU A 88 -12.21 -3.19 6.20
CA GLU A 88 -12.07 -1.85 6.80
C GLU A 88 -11.83 -1.95 8.31
N LYS A 89 -12.53 -2.85 9.02
CA LYS A 89 -12.34 -3.08 10.46
C LYS A 89 -10.89 -3.40 10.79
N SER A 90 -10.28 -4.40 10.13
CA SER A 90 -8.88 -4.77 10.40
C SER A 90 -7.88 -3.69 10.01
N MET A 91 -8.24 -2.82 9.06
CA MET A 91 -7.40 -1.69 8.67
C MET A 91 -7.44 -0.53 9.67
N THR A 92 -8.57 -0.28 10.31
CA THR A 92 -8.76 0.88 11.21
C THR A 92 -8.43 0.59 12.67
N LEU A 93 -8.45 -0.67 13.09
CA LEU A 93 -8.35 -1.08 14.48
C LEU A 93 -7.11 -0.59 15.24
N PHE A 94 -5.97 -0.41 14.57
CA PHE A 94 -4.71 0.00 15.22
C PHE A 94 -4.04 1.16 14.51
N THR A 95 -4.82 1.96 13.77
CA THR A 95 -4.32 3.09 13.00
C THR A 95 -4.87 4.40 13.52
N GLY A 96 -4.05 5.42 13.44
CA GLY A 96 -4.43 6.80 13.73
C GLY A 96 -4.28 7.67 12.48
N PRO A 97 -4.74 8.92 12.55
CA PRO A 97 -4.72 9.85 11.41
C PRO A 97 -3.32 10.21 10.92
N ASP A 98 -2.29 9.99 11.73
CA ASP A 98 -0.88 10.24 11.43
C ASP A 98 -0.17 9.05 10.78
N LYS A 99 -0.84 7.90 10.64
CA LYS A 99 -0.21 6.70 10.10
C LYS A 99 -0.51 6.51 8.62
N PRO A 100 0.50 6.28 7.81
CA PRO A 100 0.31 5.92 6.41
C PRO A 100 -0.29 4.51 6.28
N MET A 101 -0.84 4.19 5.10
CA MET A 101 -1.49 2.91 4.82
C MET A 101 -0.58 1.69 5.05
N ASP A 102 0.74 1.82 4.89
CA ASP A 102 1.70 0.76 5.15
C ASP A 102 1.74 0.30 6.61
N ALA A 103 1.31 1.17 7.55
CA ALA A 103 1.15 0.78 8.96
C ALA A 103 0.08 -0.30 9.19
N LEU A 104 -0.87 -0.45 8.25
CA LEU A 104 -1.91 -1.47 8.29
C LEU A 104 -1.39 -2.84 7.91
N LEU A 105 -0.42 -2.86 7.01
CA LEU A 105 0.12 -4.09 6.45
C LEU A 105 0.86 -4.94 7.49
N VAL A 106 1.24 -4.34 8.64
CA VAL A 106 1.88 -5.08 9.76
C VAL A 106 0.93 -6.06 10.47
N ASN A 107 -0.35 -6.07 10.12
CA ASN A 107 -1.27 -7.14 10.53
C ASN A 107 -0.95 -8.48 9.83
N SER A 108 -0.13 -8.47 8.78
CA SER A 108 0.46 -9.67 8.18
C SER A 108 1.85 -9.93 8.75
N PRO A 109 2.19 -11.17 9.18
CA PRO A 109 3.51 -11.52 9.70
C PRO A 109 4.61 -11.43 8.62
N SER A 110 4.23 -11.40 7.35
CA SER A 110 5.14 -11.35 6.20
C SER A 110 5.56 -9.94 5.83
N VAL A 111 4.95 -8.94 6.48
CA VAL A 111 5.21 -7.52 6.21
C VAL A 111 5.95 -6.87 7.36
N ARG A 112 6.91 -6.04 7.01
CA ARG A 112 7.64 -5.17 7.93
C ARG A 112 7.62 -3.74 7.39
N GLN A 113 7.24 -2.80 8.24
CA GLN A 113 7.25 -1.37 7.94
C GLN A 113 8.67 -0.80 7.98
N SER A 114 8.95 0.24 7.17
CA SER A 114 10.22 0.95 7.24
C SER A 114 10.28 2.02 8.34
N GLY A 115 9.14 2.45 8.87
CA GLY A 115 9.04 3.36 10.02
C GLY A 115 8.98 4.85 9.72
N SER A 116 8.94 5.25 8.45
CA SER A 116 8.79 6.66 8.07
C SER A 116 7.32 7.08 8.01
N ILE A 117 6.97 8.21 8.63
CA ILE A 117 5.67 8.86 8.42
C ILE A 117 5.62 9.67 7.12
N LEU A 118 6.77 9.91 6.51
CA LEU A 118 6.92 10.71 5.28
C LEU A 118 6.95 9.85 4.01
N HIS A 119 7.20 8.55 4.12
CA HIS A 119 7.31 7.62 3.00
C HIS A 119 6.57 6.32 3.35
N GLY A 120 5.65 5.90 2.53
CA GLY A 120 4.92 4.65 2.68
C GLY A 120 5.71 3.45 2.15
N ASP A 121 6.93 3.22 2.67
CA ASP A 121 7.75 2.08 2.31
C ASP A 121 7.54 0.91 3.29
N PHE A 122 7.48 -0.29 2.76
CA PHE A 122 7.39 -1.52 3.54
C PHE A 122 8.14 -2.67 2.85
N PHE A 123 8.29 -3.76 3.56
CA PHE A 123 8.93 -4.96 3.05
C PHE A 123 7.96 -6.13 3.12
N TYR A 124 7.72 -6.77 2.00
CA TYR A 124 6.91 -7.97 1.90
C TYR A 124 7.84 -9.14 1.55
N ARG A 125 7.87 -10.19 2.38
CA ARG A 125 8.85 -11.30 2.28
C ARG A 125 10.31 -10.82 2.20
N GLY A 126 10.61 -9.69 2.88
CA GLY A 126 11.94 -9.05 2.85
C GLY A 126 12.26 -8.24 1.59
N LEU A 127 11.34 -8.14 0.64
CA LEU A 127 11.48 -7.38 -0.59
C LEU A 127 10.73 -6.05 -0.47
N ARG A 128 11.37 -4.95 -0.87
CA ARG A 128 10.81 -3.59 -0.70
C ARG A 128 9.72 -3.30 -1.71
N THR A 129 8.68 -2.62 -1.24
CA THR A 129 7.63 -2.02 -2.05
C THR A 129 7.14 -0.69 -1.43
N ASN A 130 6.27 0.04 -2.11
CA ASN A 130 5.74 1.32 -1.63
C ASN A 130 4.35 1.63 -2.21
N GLY A 131 3.74 2.75 -1.77
CA GLY A 131 2.38 3.12 -2.17
C GLY A 131 2.14 3.30 -3.66
N THR A 132 3.17 3.60 -4.48
CA THR A 132 3.01 3.70 -5.95
C THR A 132 2.77 2.36 -6.61
N ASN A 133 2.97 1.28 -5.87
CA ASN A 133 2.83 -0.09 -6.36
C ASN A 133 1.46 -0.69 -6.06
N PHE A 134 0.58 0.07 -5.40
CA PHE A 134 -0.77 -0.39 -5.11
C PHE A 134 -1.65 -0.38 -6.36
N TYR A 135 -2.54 -1.34 -6.41
CA TYR A 135 -3.63 -1.40 -7.36
C TYR A 135 -4.89 -0.83 -6.70
N VAL A 136 -5.50 0.16 -7.33
CA VAL A 136 -6.75 0.78 -6.87
C VAL A 136 -7.85 0.37 -7.82
N ASN A 137 -8.82 -0.40 -7.35
CA ASN A 137 -9.88 -0.96 -8.20
C ASN A 137 -9.30 -1.58 -9.50
N ASN A 138 -8.31 -2.47 -9.38
CA ASN A 138 -7.60 -3.13 -10.49
C ASN A 138 -6.67 -2.22 -11.34
N VAL A 139 -6.51 -0.95 -11.02
CA VAL A 139 -5.63 -0.04 -11.76
C VAL A 139 -4.35 0.21 -10.98
N PRO A 140 -3.17 -0.18 -11.51
CA PRO A 140 -1.89 0.03 -10.84
C PRO A 140 -1.44 1.49 -10.89
N GLY A 141 -0.68 1.93 -9.88
CA GLY A 141 0.15 3.12 -9.96
C GLY A 141 -0.55 4.47 -9.78
N VAL A 142 -1.84 4.50 -9.46
CA VAL A 142 -2.60 5.77 -9.28
C VAL A 142 -2.40 6.39 -7.89
N PHE A 143 -1.94 5.66 -6.90
CA PHE A 143 -1.52 6.24 -5.64
C PHE A 143 -0.10 6.79 -5.72
N THR A 144 0.23 7.72 -4.83
CA THR A 144 1.56 8.30 -4.75
C THR A 144 2.43 7.56 -3.73
N GLN A 145 3.73 7.71 -3.84
CA GLN A 145 4.69 7.20 -2.85
C GLN A 145 4.46 7.84 -1.46
N PHE A 146 3.81 8.99 -1.44
CA PHE A 146 3.73 9.85 -0.28
C PHE A 146 2.29 9.91 0.19
N ASN A 147 2.05 9.34 1.36
CA ASN A 147 0.83 9.51 2.10
C ASN A 147 -0.44 9.07 1.35
N THR A 148 -0.57 7.76 1.18
CA THR A 148 -1.73 7.12 0.58
C THR A 148 -2.96 7.29 1.48
N PRO A 149 -4.12 7.76 0.98
CA PRO A 149 -5.31 7.92 1.79
C PRO A 149 -5.87 6.56 2.21
N LEU A 150 -6.26 6.44 3.48
CA LEU A 150 -6.88 5.23 4.01
C LEU A 150 -8.41 5.30 4.00
N TYR A 151 -8.95 6.47 4.33
CA TYR A 151 -10.37 6.64 4.64
C TYR A 151 -11.33 6.26 3.48
N PRO A 152 -11.02 6.53 2.19
CA PRO A 152 -11.88 6.09 1.08
C PRO A 152 -11.77 4.60 0.72
N ILE A 153 -10.95 3.82 1.47
CA ILE A 153 -10.68 2.41 1.16
C ILE A 153 -11.60 1.51 1.99
N GLU A 154 -12.20 0.53 1.35
CA GLU A 154 -13.07 -0.48 1.96
C GLU A 154 -12.33 -1.77 2.31
N SER A 155 -11.42 -2.19 1.44
CA SER A 155 -10.66 -3.43 1.64
C SER A 155 -9.25 -3.33 1.06
N LEU A 156 -8.34 -4.13 1.63
CA LEU A 156 -6.97 -4.25 1.19
C LEU A 156 -6.62 -5.73 1.05
N GLU A 157 -6.37 -6.15 -0.18
CA GLU A 157 -5.95 -7.51 -0.52
C GLU A 157 -4.45 -7.56 -0.74
N MET A 158 -3.81 -8.50 -0.08
CA MET A 158 -2.40 -8.85 -0.23
C MET A 158 -2.29 -10.21 -0.91
N ILE A 159 -1.59 -10.29 -2.03
CA ILE A 159 -1.26 -11.54 -2.71
C ILE A 159 0.25 -11.70 -2.74
N SER A 160 0.74 -12.78 -2.16
CA SER A 160 2.17 -13.04 -2.00
C SER A 160 2.84 -13.41 -3.31
N GLY A 161 4.08 -12.95 -3.51
CA GLY A 161 4.91 -13.28 -4.65
C GLY A 161 4.77 -12.35 -5.87
N PRO A 162 5.64 -12.48 -6.86
CA PRO A 162 5.72 -11.59 -8.03
C PRO A 162 4.62 -11.89 -9.07
N ASN A 163 3.36 -11.67 -8.72
CA ASN A 163 2.17 -12.07 -9.48
C ASN A 163 1.64 -11.00 -10.45
N VAL A 164 2.50 -10.23 -11.11
CA VAL A 164 2.08 -9.12 -11.99
C VAL A 164 1.20 -9.55 -13.15
N GLY A 165 1.35 -10.78 -13.63
CA GLY A 165 0.52 -11.36 -14.70
C GLY A 165 -0.99 -11.37 -14.38
N ILE A 166 -1.36 -11.27 -13.11
CA ILE A 166 -2.74 -11.28 -12.63
C ILE A 166 -3.48 -9.97 -12.96
N TYR A 167 -2.76 -8.85 -13.08
CA TYR A 167 -3.38 -7.52 -13.09
C TYR A 167 -3.07 -6.67 -14.31
N GLY A 168 -2.00 -6.98 -15.03
CA GLY A 168 -1.37 -6.08 -15.96
C GLY A 168 -0.33 -5.17 -15.29
N THR A 169 0.57 -4.61 -16.07
CA THR A 169 1.74 -3.88 -15.57
C THR A 169 1.54 -2.38 -15.67
N GLY A 170 1.67 -1.68 -14.54
CA GLY A 170 1.77 -0.23 -14.48
C GLY A 170 3.21 0.26 -14.64
N VAL A 171 3.40 1.58 -14.68
CA VAL A 171 4.70 2.22 -14.51
C VAL A 171 4.89 2.51 -13.05
N GLN A 172 5.75 1.77 -12.40
CA GLN A 172 6.05 1.90 -10.98
C GLN A 172 7.26 2.80 -10.75
N TYR A 173 7.44 3.29 -9.52
CA TYR A 173 8.48 4.28 -9.25
C TYR A 173 9.87 3.67 -9.08
N GLU A 174 10.00 2.62 -8.28
CA GLU A 174 11.29 2.03 -7.95
C GLU A 174 11.34 0.51 -8.10
N THR A 175 10.24 -0.20 -7.88
CA THR A 175 10.18 -1.66 -7.92
C THR A 175 8.86 -2.13 -8.52
N THR A 176 8.81 -3.36 -8.97
CA THR A 176 7.62 -3.99 -9.59
C THR A 176 6.94 -4.99 -8.65
N ASN A 177 6.86 -4.71 -7.34
CA ASN A 177 6.26 -5.60 -6.34
C ASN A 177 6.87 -7.01 -6.28
N PRO A 178 8.18 -7.13 -6.09
CA PRO A 178 8.82 -8.44 -6.12
C PRO A 178 8.37 -9.38 -4.98
N GLY A 179 7.93 -8.82 -3.84
CA GLY A 179 7.47 -9.57 -2.68
C GLY A 179 5.99 -9.92 -2.69
N GLY A 180 5.18 -9.18 -3.44
CA GLY A 180 3.73 -9.38 -3.49
C GLY A 180 2.96 -8.15 -3.95
N ILE A 181 1.71 -8.36 -4.28
CA ILE A 181 0.79 -7.34 -4.77
C ILE A 181 -0.11 -6.86 -3.64
N ILE A 182 -0.32 -5.55 -3.59
CA ILE A 182 -1.30 -4.91 -2.70
C ILE A 182 -2.38 -4.29 -3.59
N SER A 183 -3.61 -4.74 -3.40
CA SER A 183 -4.76 -4.24 -4.11
C SER A 183 -5.78 -3.68 -3.14
N VAL A 184 -6.32 -2.52 -3.43
CA VAL A 184 -7.35 -1.89 -2.60
C VAL A 184 -8.62 -1.70 -3.40
N LYS A 185 -9.76 -1.86 -2.73
CA LYS A 185 -11.08 -1.46 -3.23
C LYS A 185 -11.56 -0.22 -2.50
N THR A 186 -12.16 0.66 -3.25
CA THR A 186 -12.72 1.91 -2.71
C THR A 186 -14.15 1.69 -2.23
N LYS A 187 -14.57 2.46 -1.23
CA LYS A 187 -15.92 2.42 -0.67
C LYS A 187 -16.96 2.77 -1.71
N VAL A 188 -18.01 1.96 -1.82
CA VAL A 188 -19.21 2.21 -2.62
C VAL A 188 -20.42 2.46 -1.73
N ALA A 189 -21.48 3.06 -2.26
CA ALA A 189 -22.70 3.34 -1.52
C ALA A 189 -23.41 2.03 -1.09
N PRO A 190 -23.69 1.84 0.21
CA PRO A 190 -24.46 0.69 0.70
C PRO A 190 -25.95 0.83 0.37
N ASP A 191 -26.69 -0.29 0.38
CA ASP A 191 -28.12 -0.32 0.02
C ASP A 191 -29.01 0.49 0.96
N LYS A 192 -28.64 0.60 2.24
CA LYS A 192 -29.37 1.37 3.27
C LYS A 192 -29.00 2.86 3.33
N GLY A 193 -28.03 3.27 2.51
CA GLY A 193 -27.40 4.57 2.68
C GLY A 193 -26.47 4.62 3.91
N ILE A 194 -25.65 5.64 3.96
CA ILE A 194 -24.73 5.89 5.10
C ILE A 194 -24.58 7.39 5.27
N PHE A 195 -24.55 7.86 6.52
CA PHE A 195 -24.15 9.20 6.89
C PHE A 195 -23.43 9.11 8.23
N ASP A 196 -22.10 9.00 8.15
CA ASP A 196 -21.21 8.91 9.30
C ASP A 196 -20.32 10.13 9.40
N TYR A 197 -20.16 10.64 10.62
CA TYR A 197 -19.13 11.62 10.96
C TYR A 197 -18.18 11.01 11.99
N THR A 198 -16.89 11.10 11.74
CA THR A 198 -15.86 10.59 12.64
C THR A 198 -14.93 11.71 13.07
N GLN A 199 -14.78 11.88 14.38
CA GLN A 199 -13.79 12.76 15.01
C GLN A 199 -12.71 11.92 15.67
N THR A 200 -11.44 12.20 15.33
CA THR A 200 -10.29 11.54 15.96
C THR A 200 -9.35 12.56 16.55
N VAL A 201 -8.80 12.25 17.72
CA VAL A 201 -7.73 13.04 18.36
C VAL A 201 -6.59 12.09 18.69
N SER A 202 -5.38 12.40 18.26
CA SER A 202 -4.22 11.55 18.51
C SER A 202 -2.97 12.34 18.91
N GLY A 203 -2.03 11.62 19.52
CA GLY A 203 -0.71 12.13 19.83
C GLY A 203 -0.73 13.37 20.73
N ARG A 204 -0.20 14.47 20.22
CA ARG A 204 -0.05 15.76 20.91
C ARG A 204 -1.07 16.80 20.43
N GLY A 205 -2.24 16.33 19.96
CA GLY A 205 -3.32 17.17 19.45
C GLY A 205 -3.36 17.21 17.92
N LEU A 206 -3.20 16.08 17.27
CA LEU A 206 -3.57 15.89 15.87
C LEU A 206 -5.05 15.53 15.81
N PHE A 207 -5.84 16.42 15.23
CA PHE A 207 -7.26 16.23 14.98
C PHE A 207 -7.45 15.64 13.58
N GLY A 208 -8.32 14.64 13.50
CA GLY A 208 -8.81 14.08 12.23
C GLY A 208 -10.32 14.13 12.20
N GLU A 209 -10.88 14.71 11.15
CA GLU A 209 -12.31 14.83 10.91
C GLU A 209 -12.63 14.15 9.60
N TYR A 210 -13.62 13.27 9.60
CA TYR A 210 -14.01 12.49 8.44
C TYR A 210 -15.51 12.48 8.29
N LEU A 211 -15.97 12.64 7.05
CA LEU A 211 -17.36 12.49 6.67
C LEU A 211 -17.47 11.37 5.65
N ASP A 212 -18.45 10.50 5.82
CA ASP A 212 -18.76 9.38 4.93
C ASP A 212 -20.26 9.38 4.63
N VAL A 213 -20.61 9.78 3.41
CA VAL A 213 -22.01 9.89 2.99
C VAL A 213 -22.21 9.10 1.72
N GLY A 214 -23.21 8.24 1.71
CA GLY A 214 -23.51 7.42 0.54
C GLY A 214 -24.99 7.06 0.45
N GLN A 215 -25.49 7.07 -0.78
CA GLN A 215 -26.89 6.74 -1.08
C GLN A 215 -26.99 6.02 -2.41
N ARG A 216 -27.92 5.06 -2.49
CA ARG A 216 -28.28 4.44 -3.75
C ARG A 216 -29.61 4.98 -4.27
N PHE A 217 -29.74 5.07 -5.59
CA PHE A 217 -30.91 5.62 -6.29
C PHE A 217 -31.16 4.84 -7.60
N GLY A 218 -32.25 5.17 -8.29
CA GLY A 218 -32.78 4.42 -9.43
C GLY A 218 -33.87 3.42 -8.99
N LYS A 219 -34.63 2.89 -9.95
CA LYS A 219 -35.75 2.02 -9.70
C LYS A 219 -35.36 0.75 -8.94
N ASN A 220 -34.18 0.19 -9.25
CA ASN A 220 -33.61 -1.02 -8.64
C ASN A 220 -32.37 -0.68 -7.80
N LYS A 221 -32.22 0.57 -7.35
CA LYS A 221 -31.00 1.04 -6.64
C LYS A 221 -29.71 0.73 -7.40
N GLU A 222 -29.78 0.73 -8.72
CA GLU A 222 -28.67 0.40 -9.61
C GLU A 222 -27.54 1.42 -9.55
N TRP A 223 -27.82 2.67 -9.27
CA TRP A 223 -26.82 3.72 -9.09
C TRP A 223 -26.47 3.94 -7.63
N GLY A 224 -25.21 4.16 -7.35
CA GLY A 224 -24.71 4.54 -6.03
C GLY A 224 -23.77 5.74 -6.12
N ILE A 225 -23.89 6.66 -5.17
CA ILE A 225 -22.90 7.72 -4.95
C ILE A 225 -22.43 7.67 -3.51
N ARG A 226 -21.10 7.72 -3.31
CA ARG A 226 -20.50 7.82 -1.98
C ARG A 226 -19.42 8.88 -1.99
N ILE A 227 -19.45 9.76 -1.01
CA ILE A 227 -18.49 10.84 -0.83
C ILE A 227 -17.84 10.65 0.53
N THR A 228 -16.51 10.63 0.55
CA THR A 228 -15.72 10.62 1.78
C THR A 228 -14.82 11.85 1.82
N THR A 229 -14.72 12.48 2.97
CA THR A 229 -13.80 13.60 3.19
C THR A 229 -12.86 13.32 4.34
N GLU A 230 -11.69 13.95 4.32
CA GLU A 230 -10.75 13.97 5.45
C GLU A 230 -10.24 15.38 5.67
N ASN A 231 -10.10 15.77 6.94
CA ASN A 231 -9.43 16.98 7.36
C ASN A 231 -8.52 16.64 8.55
N LEU A 232 -7.22 16.84 8.38
CA LEU A 232 -6.20 16.54 9.37
C LEU A 232 -5.52 17.83 9.78
N ASN A 233 -5.44 18.14 11.05
CA ASN A 233 -4.73 19.32 11.53
C ASN A 233 -4.17 19.11 12.93
N GLY A 234 -2.89 19.40 13.11
CA GLY A 234 -2.30 19.41 14.45
C GLY A 234 -0.94 18.76 14.54
N ARG A 235 -0.57 18.40 15.77
CA ARG A 235 0.74 17.84 16.13
C ARG A 235 0.63 16.35 16.38
N THR A 236 1.52 15.57 15.72
CA THR A 236 1.62 14.13 15.95
C THR A 236 2.22 13.79 17.32
N SER A 237 2.36 12.51 17.61
CA SER A 237 3.08 12.03 18.81
C SER A 237 4.59 12.36 18.78
N VAL A 238 5.17 12.60 17.62
CA VAL A 238 6.57 13.02 17.44
C VAL A 238 6.71 14.52 17.71
N LYS A 239 7.68 14.90 18.52
CA LYS A 239 7.96 16.30 18.87
C LYS A 239 8.26 17.10 17.59
N GLY A 240 7.73 18.34 17.48
CA GLY A 240 7.99 19.20 16.33
C GLY A 240 7.24 18.85 15.04
N THR A 241 6.66 17.67 14.94
CA THR A 241 5.99 17.22 13.72
C THR A 241 4.53 17.68 13.68
N LYS A 242 4.15 18.35 12.58
CA LYS A 242 2.78 18.80 12.31
C LYS A 242 2.27 18.23 10.98
N ILE A 243 0.99 17.92 10.93
CA ILE A 243 0.28 17.53 9.73
C ILE A 243 -0.85 18.53 9.49
N ASN A 244 -0.99 18.96 8.24
CA ASN A 244 -2.15 19.67 7.73
C ASN A 244 -2.54 18.99 6.41
N GLY A 245 -3.70 18.35 6.38
CA GLY A 245 -4.14 17.56 5.25
C GLY A 245 -5.63 17.66 5.02
N GLN A 246 -6.02 17.73 3.75
CA GLN A 246 -7.41 17.75 3.33
C GLN A 246 -7.61 16.84 2.14
N GLY A 247 -8.72 16.12 2.12
CA GLY A 247 -9.08 15.24 1.01
C GLY A 247 -10.57 15.18 0.80
N ILE A 248 -10.95 15.05 -0.46
CA ILE A 248 -12.31 14.72 -0.88
C ILE A 248 -12.25 13.63 -1.93
N PHE A 249 -13.05 12.60 -1.74
CA PHE A 249 -13.12 11.46 -2.66
C PHE A 249 -14.59 11.15 -2.95
N MET A 250 -14.87 10.80 -4.19
CA MET A 250 -16.19 10.41 -4.66
C MET A 250 -16.11 9.08 -5.38
N ASN A 251 -17.04 8.23 -5.10
CA ASN A 251 -17.29 7.01 -5.85
C ASN A 251 -18.71 7.08 -6.44
N LEU A 252 -18.82 6.94 -7.75
CA LEU A 252 -20.07 6.80 -8.49
C LEU A 252 -20.07 5.42 -9.11
N ASP A 253 -21.01 4.57 -8.73
CA ASP A 253 -21.15 3.23 -9.26
C ASP A 253 -22.53 2.98 -9.88
N ARG A 254 -22.54 2.09 -10.85
CA ARG A 254 -23.76 1.55 -11.43
C ARG A 254 -23.63 0.04 -11.54
N GLU A 255 -24.63 -0.69 -11.05
CA GLU A 255 -24.66 -2.15 -11.14
C GLU A 255 -26.02 -2.61 -11.62
N THR A 256 -26.00 -3.39 -12.70
CA THR A 256 -27.15 -4.07 -13.29
C THR A 256 -26.82 -5.56 -13.41
N GLU A 257 -27.76 -6.38 -13.90
CA GLU A 257 -27.49 -7.81 -14.13
C GLU A 257 -26.34 -8.09 -15.11
N ARG A 258 -26.08 -7.15 -16.03
CA ARG A 258 -25.08 -7.34 -17.11
C ARG A 258 -23.94 -6.34 -17.11
N THR A 259 -24.05 -5.26 -16.36
CA THR A 259 -23.09 -4.15 -16.44
C THR A 259 -22.71 -3.70 -15.05
N LYS A 260 -21.41 -3.52 -14.82
CA LYS A 260 -20.87 -2.87 -13.63
C LYS A 260 -19.97 -1.73 -14.06
N ASP A 261 -20.30 -0.51 -13.60
CA ASP A 261 -19.52 0.69 -13.78
C ASP A 261 -19.07 1.22 -12.42
N ASN A 262 -17.86 1.68 -12.32
CA ASN A 262 -17.35 2.34 -11.11
C ASN A 262 -16.41 3.47 -11.49
N LEU A 263 -16.72 4.68 -11.06
CA LEU A 263 -15.87 5.86 -11.17
C LEU A 263 -15.47 6.32 -9.78
N PHE A 264 -14.21 6.13 -9.42
CA PHE A 264 -13.61 6.69 -8.23
C PHE A 264 -12.73 7.88 -8.59
N THR A 265 -12.92 9.02 -7.95
CA THR A 265 -12.10 10.22 -8.15
C THR A 265 -11.87 10.93 -6.83
N GLY A 266 -10.78 11.66 -6.72
CA GLY A 266 -10.49 12.42 -5.53
C GLY A 266 -9.37 13.42 -5.68
N TYR A 267 -9.36 14.38 -4.78
CA TYR A 267 -8.30 15.36 -4.57
C TYR A 267 -7.80 15.28 -3.14
N ARG A 268 -6.51 15.38 -2.96
CA ARG A 268 -5.86 15.42 -1.65
C ARG A 268 -4.73 16.43 -1.63
N ASN A 269 -4.69 17.21 -0.56
CA ASN A 269 -3.57 18.06 -0.19
C ASN A 269 -3.00 17.59 1.16
N MET A 270 -1.68 17.56 1.30
CA MET A 270 -1.04 17.11 2.53
C MET A 270 0.29 17.83 2.74
N ASP A 271 0.39 18.57 3.83
CA ASP A 271 1.60 19.20 4.33
C ASP A 271 2.06 18.50 5.60
N ILE A 272 3.30 18.01 5.59
CA ILE A 272 3.97 17.45 6.75
C ILE A 272 5.19 18.31 7.04
N GLN A 273 5.20 18.96 8.20
CA GLN A 273 6.34 19.73 8.72
C GLN A 273 7.06 18.86 9.74
N GLY A 274 8.39 18.78 9.64
CA GLY A 274 9.18 17.94 10.54
C GLY A 274 9.10 16.45 10.21
N GLY A 275 9.28 15.60 11.23
CA GLY A 275 9.13 14.15 11.11
C GLY A 275 10.37 13.40 10.66
N LEU A 276 11.55 14.02 10.68
CA LEU A 276 12.79 13.35 10.33
C LEU A 276 13.30 12.48 11.48
N ARG A 277 13.33 11.18 11.27
CA ARG A 277 13.65 10.18 12.29
C ARG A 277 14.47 9.01 11.73
N TRP A 278 15.14 9.22 10.61
CA TRP A 278 15.96 8.19 9.96
C TRP A 278 17.35 8.71 9.62
N PHE A 279 18.29 7.79 9.63
CA PHE A 279 19.70 8.06 9.48
C PHE A 279 20.33 7.04 8.53
N ILE A 280 21.38 7.45 7.85
CA ILE A 280 22.29 6.56 7.13
C ILE A 280 23.51 6.36 8.05
N LEU A 281 23.85 5.13 8.38
CA LEU A 281 25.04 4.84 9.15
C LEU A 281 26.30 5.16 8.32
N ASP A 282 27.22 5.92 8.88
CA ASP A 282 28.54 6.13 8.30
C ASP A 282 29.27 4.80 8.14
N SER A 283 30.16 4.71 7.15
CA SER A 283 30.91 3.49 6.84
C SER A 283 31.81 3.01 8.00
N GLY A 284 32.25 3.92 8.86
CA GLY A 284 33.05 3.69 10.05
C GLY A 284 32.25 3.25 11.28
N VAL A 285 30.92 3.20 11.21
CA VAL A 285 30.07 2.76 12.33
C VAL A 285 30.27 1.27 12.59
N THR A 286 30.57 0.94 13.83
CA THR A 286 30.84 -0.44 14.28
C THR A 286 29.73 -1.00 15.19
N ARG A 287 28.87 -0.13 15.71
CA ARG A 287 27.70 -0.51 16.52
C ARG A 287 26.59 0.54 16.36
N LEU A 288 25.34 0.14 16.53
CA LEU A 288 24.27 1.12 16.64
C LEU A 288 24.41 1.90 17.93
N PRO A 289 24.26 3.24 17.89
CA PRO A 289 24.12 4.03 19.12
C PRO A 289 22.94 3.57 19.96
N ALA A 290 22.94 3.88 21.26
CA ALA A 290 21.80 3.64 22.11
C ALA A 290 20.54 4.28 21.50
N VAL A 291 19.39 3.64 21.70
CA VAL A 291 18.15 4.14 21.10
C VAL A 291 17.71 5.39 21.86
N PRO A 292 17.55 6.55 21.21
CA PRO A 292 17.01 7.75 21.84
C PRO A 292 15.48 7.64 22.02
N ASP A 293 14.89 8.65 22.72
CA ASP A 293 13.43 8.76 22.90
C ASP A 293 12.72 8.74 21.53
N GLY A 294 11.81 7.79 21.33
CA GLY A 294 11.02 7.65 20.12
C GLY A 294 10.17 8.85 19.75
N ALA A 295 9.96 9.80 20.65
CA ALA A 295 9.29 11.05 20.36
C ALA A 295 10.21 12.13 19.76
N ASN A 296 11.53 11.92 19.67
CA ASN A 296 12.45 12.90 19.12
C ASN A 296 12.25 13.10 17.63
N ASP A 297 12.37 14.36 17.20
CA ASP A 297 12.40 14.81 15.81
C ASP A 297 13.75 15.53 15.56
N TYR A 298 14.40 15.18 14.46
CA TYR A 298 15.68 15.76 14.06
C TYR A 298 15.54 16.67 12.84
N SER A 299 14.35 17.20 12.64
CA SER A 299 14.07 18.12 11.54
C SER A 299 14.67 19.48 11.80
N PHE A 300 15.29 20.06 10.76
CA PHE A 300 15.70 21.45 10.79
C PHE A 300 14.47 22.37 10.62
N GLU A 301 14.65 23.63 10.98
CA GLU A 301 13.60 24.66 10.82
C GLU A 301 13.13 24.73 9.36
N ASN A 302 11.81 24.81 9.15
CA ASN A 302 11.15 24.84 7.84
C ASN A 302 11.33 23.57 6.98
N MET A 303 11.74 22.44 7.58
CA MET A 303 11.64 21.17 6.89
C MET A 303 10.17 20.85 6.60
N VAL A 304 9.85 20.69 5.33
CA VAL A 304 8.47 20.45 4.89
C VAL A 304 8.42 19.52 3.70
N LYS A 305 7.36 18.71 3.67
CA LYS A 305 6.95 17.92 2.53
C LYS A 305 5.49 18.25 2.21
N SER A 306 5.27 18.92 1.10
CA SER A 306 3.97 19.34 0.62
C SER A 306 3.62 18.56 -0.63
N THR A 307 2.48 17.88 -0.61
CA THR A 307 1.96 17.12 -1.75
C THR A 307 0.51 17.48 -1.99
N HIS A 308 0.14 17.71 -3.23
CA HIS A 308 -1.25 17.84 -3.62
C HIS A 308 -1.49 17.18 -4.97
N GLY A 309 -2.68 16.69 -5.17
CA GLY A 309 -3.00 16.03 -6.42
C GLY A 309 -4.39 15.47 -6.49
N TRP A 310 -4.75 15.08 -7.68
CA TRP A 310 -6.01 14.42 -7.96
C TRP A 310 -5.77 13.10 -8.70
N LEU A 311 -6.73 12.23 -8.57
CA LEU A 311 -6.75 10.93 -9.23
C LEU A 311 -8.17 10.61 -9.72
N ALA A 312 -8.25 9.75 -10.74
CA ALA A 312 -9.49 9.12 -11.17
C ALA A 312 -9.20 7.69 -11.62
N VAL A 313 -10.11 6.79 -11.28
CA VAL A 313 -10.14 5.40 -11.71
C VAL A 313 -11.53 5.08 -12.21
N TYR A 314 -11.63 4.55 -13.42
CA TYR A 314 -12.87 4.07 -14.00
C TYR A 314 -12.74 2.61 -14.35
N ASN A 315 -13.73 1.82 -13.95
CA ASN A 315 -13.86 0.41 -14.27
C ASN A 315 -15.21 0.18 -14.95
N HIS A 316 -15.20 -0.62 -16.00
CA HIS A 316 -16.39 -1.08 -16.71
C HIS A 316 -16.28 -2.58 -16.91
N GLU A 317 -17.32 -3.32 -16.53
CA GLU A 317 -17.47 -4.75 -16.77
C GLU A 317 -18.82 -4.97 -17.46
N GLN A 318 -18.82 -5.76 -18.53
CA GLN A 318 -20.01 -6.06 -19.31
C GLN A 318 -20.12 -7.56 -19.58
N LYS A 319 -21.17 -8.19 -19.09
CA LYS A 319 -21.57 -9.54 -19.50
C LYS A 319 -22.28 -9.44 -20.85
N LEU A 320 -21.60 -9.88 -21.92
CA LEU A 320 -22.17 -9.86 -23.27
C LEU A 320 -23.21 -10.97 -23.42
N ASN A 321 -22.88 -12.18 -22.96
CA ASN A 321 -23.73 -13.35 -22.90
C ASN A 321 -23.18 -14.34 -21.86
N ASP A 322 -23.69 -15.58 -21.82
CA ASP A 322 -23.22 -16.58 -20.84
C ASP A 322 -21.82 -17.13 -21.12
N HIS A 323 -21.23 -16.82 -22.27
CA HIS A 323 -19.91 -17.28 -22.70
C HIS A 323 -18.87 -16.17 -22.71
N TRP A 324 -19.24 -14.90 -22.69
CA TRP A 324 -18.33 -13.81 -22.89
C TRP A 324 -18.60 -12.63 -21.97
N ASP A 325 -17.55 -12.26 -21.23
CA ASP A 325 -17.49 -11.01 -20.49
C ASP A 325 -16.39 -10.11 -21.09
N THR A 326 -16.58 -8.81 -20.99
CA THR A 326 -15.57 -7.82 -21.38
C THR A 326 -15.34 -6.83 -20.25
N PHE A 327 -14.15 -6.25 -20.19
CA PHE A 327 -13.85 -5.23 -19.22
C PHE A 327 -12.96 -4.12 -19.79
N PHE A 328 -13.10 -2.94 -19.22
CA PHE A 328 -12.23 -1.79 -19.47
C PHE A 328 -11.87 -1.12 -18.16
N ASN A 329 -10.58 -0.87 -17.96
CA ASN A 329 -10.06 -0.15 -16.80
C ASN A 329 -9.29 1.08 -17.27
N PHE A 330 -9.52 2.23 -16.65
CA PHE A 330 -8.80 3.46 -16.89
C PHE A 330 -8.35 4.07 -15.57
N GLY A 331 -7.17 4.65 -15.54
CA GLY A 331 -6.67 5.39 -14.39
C GLY A 331 -5.81 6.57 -14.78
N MET A 332 -5.93 7.63 -14.01
CA MET A 332 -5.10 8.82 -14.15
C MET A 332 -4.78 9.41 -12.79
N GLN A 333 -3.62 10.04 -12.72
CA GLN A 333 -3.18 10.73 -11.53
C GLN A 333 -2.29 11.91 -11.93
N ARG A 334 -2.51 13.04 -11.29
CA ARG A 334 -1.55 14.15 -11.24
C ARG A 334 -1.25 14.44 -9.79
N ASN A 335 0.02 14.44 -9.45
CA ASN A 335 0.49 14.76 -8.11
C ASN A 335 1.70 15.69 -8.19
N ASP A 336 1.60 16.80 -7.50
CA ASP A 336 2.64 17.79 -7.42
C ASP A 336 3.27 17.72 -6.01
N LEU A 337 4.56 17.44 -5.94
CA LEU A 337 5.39 17.56 -4.75
C LEU A 337 6.17 18.87 -4.89
N ASP A 338 5.53 19.98 -4.50
CA ASP A 338 6.03 21.34 -4.81
C ASP A 338 7.10 21.79 -3.83
N ARG A 339 6.87 21.52 -2.55
CA ARG A 339 7.76 21.92 -1.47
C ARG A 339 8.27 20.67 -0.78
N ASN A 340 9.47 20.27 -1.14
CA ASN A 340 10.15 19.14 -0.52
C ASN A 340 11.53 19.61 -0.07
N ILE A 341 11.60 20.21 1.11
CA ILE A 341 12.85 20.63 1.74
C ILE A 341 13.19 19.61 2.81
N MET A 342 14.09 18.71 2.48
CA MET A 342 14.37 17.55 3.31
C MET A 342 15.85 17.32 3.56
N ALA A 343 16.14 16.63 4.67
CA ALA A 343 17.47 16.15 4.97
C ALA A 343 18.00 15.26 3.85
N ASN A 344 19.14 15.61 3.31
CA ASN A 344 19.81 14.84 2.25
C ASN A 344 18.85 14.39 1.13
N GLY A 345 17.90 15.25 0.76
CA GLY A 345 16.91 14.94 -0.27
C GLY A 345 16.01 13.73 0.05
N GLY A 346 15.77 13.47 1.33
CA GLY A 346 14.94 12.36 1.81
C GLY A 346 15.73 11.10 2.21
N SER A 347 17.06 11.13 2.17
CA SER A 347 17.88 9.97 2.57
C SER A 347 18.25 9.93 4.06
N GLY A 348 18.01 11.01 4.80
CA GLY A 348 18.39 11.15 6.22
C GLY A 348 19.82 11.61 6.43
N TYR A 349 20.18 11.96 7.66
CA TYR A 349 21.53 12.38 8.01
C TYR A 349 22.49 11.21 8.12
N VAL A 350 23.78 11.47 7.91
CA VAL A 350 24.86 10.47 8.09
C VAL A 350 25.26 10.43 9.56
N LEU A 351 24.93 9.33 10.22
CA LEU A 351 25.12 9.11 11.66
C LEU A 351 26.48 8.45 11.95
N LYS A 352 27.23 9.01 12.88
CA LYS A 352 28.52 8.49 13.35
C LYS A 352 28.37 7.62 14.61
N ASN A 353 29.46 6.96 15.03
CA ASN A 353 29.50 6.08 16.21
C ASN A 353 29.13 6.76 17.53
N ASP A 354 29.46 8.04 17.66
CA ASP A 354 29.22 8.87 18.85
C ASP A 354 27.81 9.44 18.91
N GLY A 355 26.97 9.21 17.88
CA GLY A 355 25.63 9.76 17.78
C GLY A 355 25.57 11.10 17.07
N SER A 356 26.70 11.70 16.68
CA SER A 356 26.75 12.97 15.99
C SER A 356 26.45 12.85 14.48
N PHE A 357 25.98 13.94 13.87
CA PHE A 357 25.72 14.06 12.44
C PHE A 357 25.77 15.52 11.97
N ALA A 358 26.06 15.72 10.69
CA ALA A 358 25.87 17.02 10.05
C ALA A 358 24.40 17.19 9.65
N VAL A 359 23.83 18.35 9.96
CA VAL A 359 22.48 18.73 9.51
C VAL A 359 22.58 19.22 8.07
N THR A 360 22.07 18.43 7.14
CA THR A 360 22.15 18.72 5.70
C THR A 360 20.77 18.92 5.11
N ALA A 361 20.60 19.91 4.25
CA ALA A 361 19.33 20.21 3.60
C ALA A 361 19.48 20.22 2.07
N ARG A 362 18.44 19.78 1.38
CA ARG A 362 18.31 19.86 -0.07
C ARG A 362 16.85 20.06 -0.48
N PRO A 363 16.53 21.16 -1.20
CA PRO A 363 15.21 21.34 -1.77
C PRO A 363 15.01 20.41 -2.97
N GLY A 364 13.76 19.97 -3.16
CA GLY A 364 13.36 19.16 -4.29
C GLY A 364 11.91 19.45 -4.70
N SER A 365 11.60 19.22 -5.96
CA SER A 365 10.26 19.24 -6.51
C SER A 365 10.11 18.05 -7.45
N THR A 366 8.96 17.38 -7.39
CA THR A 366 8.73 16.17 -8.18
C THR A 366 7.28 16.06 -8.64
N PRO A 367 6.81 16.97 -9.50
CA PRO A 367 5.51 16.81 -10.12
C PRO A 367 5.50 15.59 -11.05
N GLN A 368 4.39 14.86 -11.01
CA GLN A 368 4.21 13.67 -11.84
C GLN A 368 2.79 13.56 -12.37
N GLU A 369 2.69 12.99 -13.57
CA GLU A 369 1.46 12.62 -14.26
C GLU A 369 1.52 11.14 -14.58
N TYR A 370 0.42 10.43 -14.40
CA TYR A 370 0.28 9.02 -14.68
C TYR A 370 -1.03 8.74 -15.40
N TYR A 371 -0.98 7.86 -16.39
CA TYR A 371 -2.12 7.37 -17.13
C TYR A 371 -2.00 5.86 -17.34
N TYR A 372 -3.12 5.19 -17.24
CA TYR A 372 -3.25 3.76 -17.47
C TYR A 372 -4.56 3.46 -18.16
N TRP A 373 -4.55 2.50 -19.08
CA TRP A 373 -5.77 1.87 -19.56
C TRP A 373 -5.52 0.39 -19.84
N GLN A 374 -6.58 -0.39 -19.72
CA GLN A 374 -6.60 -1.82 -19.98
C GLN A 374 -7.94 -2.19 -20.59
N VAL A 375 -7.92 -3.07 -21.59
CA VAL A 375 -9.09 -3.72 -22.15
C VAL A 375 -8.87 -5.23 -22.13
N GLY A 376 -9.93 -5.97 -21.88
CA GLY A 376 -9.85 -7.42 -21.90
C GLY A 376 -11.20 -8.09 -22.06
N THR A 377 -11.14 -9.38 -22.26
CA THR A 377 -12.29 -10.26 -22.37
C THR A 377 -12.04 -11.57 -21.68
N THR A 378 -13.08 -12.17 -21.12
CA THR A 378 -13.06 -13.51 -20.54
C THR A 378 -14.06 -14.39 -21.30
N ALA A 379 -13.58 -15.54 -21.76
CA ALA A 379 -14.38 -16.56 -22.41
C ALA A 379 -14.65 -17.70 -21.42
N HIS A 380 -15.93 -18.06 -21.27
CA HIS A 380 -16.40 -19.14 -20.41
C HIS A 380 -16.90 -20.31 -21.26
N TYR A 381 -16.24 -21.45 -21.17
CA TYR A 381 -16.68 -22.63 -21.91
C TYR A 381 -16.21 -23.93 -21.25
N ASN A 382 -16.69 -25.07 -21.74
CA ASN A 382 -16.35 -26.37 -21.22
C ASN A 382 -15.68 -27.23 -22.30
N THR A 383 -14.59 -27.90 -21.94
CA THR A 383 -13.98 -28.96 -22.75
C THR A 383 -14.24 -30.29 -22.03
N GLY A 384 -15.31 -30.98 -22.44
CA GLY A 384 -15.79 -32.14 -21.71
C GLY A 384 -16.23 -31.77 -20.30
N LYS A 385 -15.54 -32.28 -19.27
CA LYS A 385 -15.81 -31.98 -17.86
C LYS A 385 -14.98 -30.83 -17.30
N VAL A 386 -14.01 -30.30 -18.06
CA VAL A 386 -13.17 -29.19 -17.63
C VAL A 386 -13.89 -27.87 -17.93
N LYS A 387 -14.05 -27.04 -16.92
CA LYS A 387 -14.53 -25.66 -17.08
C LYS A 387 -13.32 -24.74 -17.28
N HIS A 388 -13.43 -23.82 -18.23
CA HIS A 388 -12.40 -22.85 -18.58
C HIS A 388 -12.92 -21.43 -18.45
N ASP A 389 -12.13 -20.57 -17.80
CA ASP A 389 -12.27 -19.12 -17.82
C ASP A 389 -11.00 -18.53 -18.44
N ILE A 390 -11.02 -18.28 -19.76
CA ILE A 390 -9.88 -17.74 -20.49
C ILE A 390 -9.97 -16.23 -20.55
N THR A 391 -9.04 -15.54 -19.89
CA THR A 391 -8.94 -14.08 -19.90
C THR A 391 -7.79 -13.63 -20.78
N LEU A 392 -8.09 -12.76 -21.75
CA LEU A 392 -7.12 -12.05 -22.56
C LEU A 392 -7.20 -10.57 -22.25
N SER A 393 -6.05 -9.90 -22.08
CA SER A 393 -6.04 -8.46 -21.85
C SER A 393 -4.83 -7.78 -22.47
N TYR A 394 -5.02 -6.50 -22.79
CA TYR A 394 -3.95 -5.60 -23.22
C TYR A 394 -4.03 -4.30 -22.42
N ASN A 395 -2.87 -3.82 -21.96
CA ASN A 395 -2.80 -2.55 -21.26
C ASN A 395 -1.64 -1.66 -21.70
N GLN A 396 -1.81 -0.37 -21.49
CA GLN A 396 -0.74 0.62 -21.58
C GLN A 396 -0.73 1.51 -20.34
N ALA A 397 0.49 1.87 -19.92
CA ALA A 397 0.72 2.84 -18.86
C ALA A 397 1.76 3.86 -19.27
N TRP A 398 1.59 5.13 -18.84
CA TRP A 398 2.55 6.22 -19.03
C TRP A 398 2.78 6.94 -17.71
N ARG A 399 4.02 7.30 -17.47
CA ARG A 399 4.40 8.21 -16.39
C ARG A 399 5.32 9.28 -16.93
N ASN A 400 4.98 10.53 -16.62
CA ASN A 400 5.81 11.68 -16.84
C ASN A 400 6.15 12.29 -15.48
N ARG A 401 7.44 12.22 -15.10
CA ARG A 401 7.93 12.69 -13.80
C ARG A 401 9.00 13.73 -14.01
N LYS A 402 8.68 14.95 -13.67
CA LYS A 402 9.63 16.07 -13.65
C LYS A 402 10.30 16.12 -12.28
N THR A 403 11.59 16.29 -12.25
CA THR A 403 12.36 16.36 -11.00
C THR A 403 13.33 17.52 -11.05
N ALA A 404 13.28 18.37 -10.05
CA ALA A 404 14.22 19.46 -9.85
C ALA A 404 14.85 19.35 -8.47
N TYR A 405 16.17 19.51 -8.41
CA TYR A 405 16.95 19.52 -7.17
C TYR A 405 17.96 20.66 -7.19
N ASN A 406 18.46 21.00 -6.00
CA ASN A 406 19.75 21.66 -5.91
C ASN A 406 20.84 20.61 -6.15
N ASN A 407 21.45 20.64 -7.35
CA ASN A 407 22.51 19.70 -7.71
C ASN A 407 23.84 20.22 -7.23
N GLY A 408 24.40 19.58 -6.48
CA GLY A 408 25.76 19.77 -6.27
C GLY A 408 26.07 19.55 -4.87
N SER A 409 25.72 19.86 -3.98
CA SER A 409 26.18 19.63 -2.64
C SER A 409 25.01 19.67 -1.70
N LEU A 410 24.88 18.64 -0.96
CA LEU A 410 24.20 18.72 0.30
C LEU A 410 24.72 19.95 1.02
N VAL A 411 23.87 20.91 1.27
CA VAL A 411 24.27 22.09 2.04
C VAL A 411 24.23 21.70 3.51
N THR A 412 25.38 21.72 4.17
CA THR A 412 25.44 21.60 5.64
C THR A 412 24.97 22.92 6.24
N ILE A 413 23.90 22.85 7.03
CA ILE A 413 23.26 24.01 7.67
C ILE A 413 23.36 23.99 9.19
N GLY A 414 23.99 22.96 9.77
CA GLY A 414 24.14 22.82 11.21
C GLY A 414 24.80 21.51 11.60
N THR A 415 24.81 21.24 12.88
CA THR A 415 25.24 19.98 13.47
C THR A 415 24.13 19.41 14.35
N GLY A 416 24.20 18.14 14.66
CA GLY A 416 23.23 17.48 15.53
C GLY A 416 23.81 16.25 16.20
N ASP A 417 23.12 15.84 17.23
CA ASP A 417 23.38 14.64 17.99
C ASP A 417 22.06 13.96 18.39
N LEU A 418 22.07 12.64 18.48
CA LEU A 418 20.87 11.84 18.78
C LEU A 418 20.21 12.19 20.12
N TYR A 419 20.98 12.68 21.10
CA TYR A 419 20.52 12.86 22.46
C TYR A 419 20.25 14.33 22.78
N SER A 420 21.03 15.26 22.23
CA SER A 420 20.90 16.70 22.43
C SER A 420 20.05 17.41 21.39
N GLY A 421 19.78 16.77 20.24
CA GLY A 421 18.99 17.37 19.15
C GLY A 421 19.87 17.99 18.06
N ILE A 422 19.38 19.06 17.42
CA ILE A 422 20.09 19.77 16.35
C ILE A 422 20.37 21.22 16.71
N ASP A 423 21.55 21.70 16.26
CA ASP A 423 21.91 23.11 16.20
C ASP A 423 21.96 23.53 14.74
N GLN A 424 21.10 24.49 14.38
CA GLN A 424 20.99 25.01 13.02
C GLN A 424 21.59 26.42 12.97
N PHE A 425 22.63 26.62 12.18
CA PHE A 425 23.33 27.91 12.05
C PHE A 425 23.13 28.60 10.68
N ALA A 426 22.49 27.92 9.73
CA ALA A 426 22.18 28.49 8.42
C ALA A 426 20.78 28.08 7.96
N PRO A 427 20.06 28.93 7.18
CA PRO A 427 18.76 28.57 6.60
C PRO A 427 18.90 27.49 5.54
N ALA A 428 17.89 26.65 5.39
CA ALA A 428 17.84 25.65 4.34
C ALA A 428 17.76 26.30 2.95
N PRO A 429 18.49 25.77 1.94
CA PRO A 429 18.43 26.30 0.57
C PRO A 429 17.06 26.03 -0.06
N THR A 430 16.58 26.97 -0.86
CA THR A 430 15.28 26.88 -1.55
C THR A 430 15.37 26.85 -3.08
N LYS A 431 16.55 27.10 -3.65
CA LYS A 431 16.77 27.19 -5.10
C LYS A 431 17.14 25.83 -5.70
N PHE A 432 16.63 25.55 -6.90
CA PHE A 432 17.02 24.39 -7.69
C PHE A 432 18.15 24.75 -8.66
N SER A 433 19.06 23.82 -8.92
CA SER A 433 20.15 23.97 -9.88
C SER A 433 20.10 22.96 -11.03
N THR A 434 19.39 21.85 -10.85
CA THR A 434 19.25 20.82 -11.88
C THR A 434 17.80 20.42 -12.08
N ARG A 435 17.50 20.01 -13.30
CA ARG A 435 16.18 19.50 -13.71
C ARG A 435 16.35 18.33 -14.67
N TRP A 436 15.52 17.32 -14.48
CA TRP A 436 15.32 16.25 -15.49
C TRP A 436 13.86 15.82 -15.56
N ASN A 437 13.50 15.19 -16.68
CA ASN A 437 12.17 14.68 -16.91
C ASN A 437 12.26 13.22 -17.35
N ASN A 438 11.67 12.33 -16.58
CA ASN A 438 11.59 10.90 -16.88
C ASN A 438 10.23 10.59 -17.49
N LYS A 439 10.21 10.15 -18.76
CA LYS A 439 9.01 9.68 -19.45
C LYS A 439 9.12 8.17 -19.62
N THR A 440 8.27 7.43 -18.94
CA THR A 440 8.24 5.97 -19.01
C THR A 440 6.91 5.49 -19.59
N ARG A 441 6.98 4.53 -20.49
CA ARG A 441 5.82 3.86 -21.09
C ARG A 441 5.97 2.36 -20.96
N VAL A 442 4.90 1.70 -20.54
CA VAL A 442 4.79 0.25 -20.51
C VAL A 442 3.62 -0.18 -21.38
N LYS A 443 3.79 -1.25 -22.15
CA LYS A 443 2.75 -1.95 -22.89
C LYS A 443 2.80 -3.40 -22.48
N SER A 444 1.65 -4.02 -22.23
CA SER A 444 1.59 -5.43 -21.85
C SER A 444 0.43 -6.16 -22.49
N PHE A 445 0.64 -7.44 -22.69
CA PHE A 445 -0.37 -8.41 -23.09
C PHE A 445 -0.38 -9.55 -22.09
N SER A 446 -1.54 -10.00 -21.65
CA SER A 446 -1.71 -11.14 -20.75
C SER A 446 -2.74 -12.10 -21.31
N ALA A 447 -2.46 -13.39 -21.17
CA ALA A 447 -3.39 -14.48 -21.43
C ALA A 447 -3.36 -15.42 -20.24
N VAL A 448 -4.52 -15.70 -19.64
CA VAL A 448 -4.66 -16.57 -18.47
C VAL A 448 -5.83 -17.51 -18.69
N ASP A 449 -5.64 -18.80 -18.47
CA ASP A 449 -6.70 -19.79 -18.39
C ASP A 449 -6.82 -20.31 -16.94
N SER A 450 -8.01 -20.19 -16.38
CA SER A 450 -8.37 -20.75 -15.08
C SER A 450 -9.29 -21.93 -15.32
N MET A 451 -8.79 -23.13 -15.04
CA MET A 451 -9.47 -24.39 -15.31
C MET A 451 -9.94 -25.03 -14.02
N LYS A 452 -11.15 -25.62 -14.04
CA LYS A 452 -11.71 -26.40 -12.92
C LYS A 452 -12.19 -27.76 -13.39
N TYR A 453 -11.71 -28.81 -12.71
CA TYR A 453 -12.11 -30.19 -12.97
C TYR A 453 -12.21 -30.98 -11.67
N ASP A 454 -13.43 -31.37 -11.28
CA ASP A 454 -13.73 -32.08 -10.04
C ASP A 454 -13.08 -31.39 -8.82
N LYS A 455 -12.09 -32.00 -8.20
CA LYS A 455 -11.34 -31.51 -7.04
C LYS A 455 -10.08 -30.71 -7.41
N TRP A 456 -9.89 -30.40 -8.66
CA TRP A 456 -8.70 -29.74 -9.15
C TRP A 456 -9.00 -28.38 -9.76
N ASP A 457 -8.26 -27.37 -9.34
CA ASP A 457 -8.20 -26.07 -10.00
C ASP A 457 -6.79 -25.82 -10.54
N VAL A 458 -6.69 -25.34 -11.77
CA VAL A 458 -5.41 -25.06 -12.43
C VAL A 458 -5.46 -23.67 -13.03
N ILE A 459 -4.41 -22.90 -12.83
CA ILE A 459 -4.22 -21.58 -13.46
C ILE A 459 -2.94 -21.63 -14.28
N VAL A 460 -3.03 -21.22 -15.55
CA VAL A 460 -1.89 -21.06 -16.44
C VAL A 460 -1.99 -19.70 -17.11
N GLY A 461 -0.95 -18.89 -16.96
CA GLY A 461 -0.90 -17.55 -17.52
C GLY A 461 0.46 -17.21 -18.11
N ILE A 462 0.43 -16.36 -19.12
CA ILE A 462 1.61 -15.76 -19.73
C ILE A 462 1.40 -14.24 -19.81
N HIS A 463 2.42 -13.51 -19.43
CA HIS A 463 2.42 -12.06 -19.42
C HIS A 463 3.65 -11.54 -20.17
N LYS A 464 3.41 -10.83 -21.29
CA LYS A 464 4.47 -10.19 -22.04
C LYS A 464 4.37 -8.68 -21.93
N HIS A 465 5.48 -8.01 -21.58
CA HIS A 465 5.48 -6.56 -21.52
C HIS A 465 6.77 -5.95 -22.06
N LYS A 466 6.63 -4.70 -22.53
CA LYS A 466 7.71 -3.87 -23.05
C LYS A 466 7.68 -2.53 -22.32
N ALA A 467 8.83 -2.19 -21.72
CA ALA A 467 9.04 -0.90 -21.05
C ALA A 467 10.02 -0.04 -21.86
N VAL A 468 9.71 1.25 -22.01
CA VAL A 468 10.61 2.25 -22.59
C VAL A 468 10.64 3.46 -21.64
N SER A 469 11.84 3.80 -21.16
CA SER A 469 12.08 4.97 -20.33
C SER A 469 13.06 5.91 -21.01
N ASN A 470 12.72 7.20 -21.04
CA ASN A 470 13.60 8.26 -21.54
C ASN A 470 13.82 9.27 -20.40
N ALA A 471 15.09 9.48 -20.04
CA ALA A 471 15.47 10.50 -19.08
C ALA A 471 16.04 11.71 -19.83
N TYR A 472 15.31 12.80 -19.85
CA TYR A 472 15.71 14.09 -20.42
C TYR A 472 16.40 14.92 -19.35
N LYS A 473 17.70 15.13 -19.46
CA LYS A 473 18.48 15.96 -18.55
C LYS A 473 18.69 17.34 -19.18
N TYR A 474 18.37 18.38 -18.44
CA TYR A 474 18.52 19.78 -18.89
C TYR A 474 19.85 20.35 -18.41
N LYS A 475 20.37 21.38 -19.08
CA LYS A 475 21.65 22.03 -18.72
C LYS A 475 21.64 22.58 -17.29
N ASN A 476 20.50 23.10 -16.85
CA ASN A 476 20.27 23.56 -15.47
C ASN A 476 18.76 23.55 -15.13
N ALA A 477 18.39 23.99 -13.94
CA ALA A 477 17.01 23.95 -13.45
C ALA A 477 16.03 24.85 -14.23
N THR A 478 16.51 25.92 -14.82
CA THR A 478 15.69 26.93 -15.54
C THR A 478 15.79 26.83 -17.06
N SER A 479 16.77 26.09 -17.58
CA SER A 479 17.00 25.93 -19.02
C SER A 479 15.98 24.97 -19.65
N GLU A 480 15.49 25.30 -20.83
CA GLU A 480 14.77 24.36 -21.72
C GLU A 480 15.72 23.57 -22.63
N GLU A 481 17.02 23.91 -22.63
CA GLU A 481 18.03 23.25 -23.44
C GLU A 481 18.45 21.91 -22.80
N LEU A 482 18.39 20.85 -23.60
CA LEU A 482 18.77 19.49 -23.17
C LEU A 482 20.30 19.35 -23.15
N ASN A 483 20.81 18.72 -22.11
CA ASN A 483 22.17 18.28 -22.01
C ASN A 483 22.33 16.85 -22.58
N THR A 484 21.49 15.91 -22.11
CA THR A 484 21.49 14.52 -22.56
C THR A 484 20.10 13.90 -22.57
N ILE A 485 19.91 12.86 -23.37
CA ILE A 485 18.75 11.99 -23.37
C ILE A 485 19.24 10.56 -23.20
N ASP A 486 18.95 9.97 -22.04
CA ASP A 486 19.24 8.55 -21.79
C ASP A 486 17.98 7.74 -22.07
N ARG A 487 18.10 6.73 -22.92
CA ARG A 487 16.97 5.84 -23.28
C ARG A 487 17.27 4.41 -22.88
N VAL A 488 16.31 3.83 -22.17
CA VAL A 488 16.30 2.41 -21.80
C VAL A 488 15.05 1.78 -22.40
N ALA A 489 15.20 0.69 -23.16
CA ALA A 489 14.09 -0.07 -23.71
C ALA A 489 14.32 -1.56 -23.45
N THR A 490 13.37 -2.21 -22.82
CA THR A 490 13.43 -3.62 -22.44
C THR A 490 12.10 -4.30 -22.64
N ASP A 491 12.12 -5.57 -22.94
CA ASP A 491 10.94 -6.43 -22.98
C ASP A 491 11.25 -7.78 -22.33
N ASP A 492 10.22 -8.42 -21.82
CA ASP A 492 10.31 -9.77 -21.27
C ASP A 492 8.95 -10.47 -21.22
N THR A 493 9.01 -11.75 -20.93
CA THR A 493 7.84 -12.61 -20.77
C THR A 493 7.92 -13.32 -19.43
N SER A 494 6.84 -13.24 -18.65
CA SER A 494 6.72 -13.81 -17.31
C SER A 494 5.58 -14.82 -17.27
N PRO A 495 5.85 -16.10 -17.00
CA PRO A 495 4.82 -17.10 -16.79
C PRO A 495 4.27 -17.02 -15.35
N THR A 496 3.01 -17.42 -15.20
CA THR A 496 2.38 -17.69 -13.90
C THR A 496 1.58 -18.97 -14.05
N TYR A 497 1.79 -19.93 -13.16
CA TYR A 497 0.98 -21.15 -13.12
C TYR A 497 0.79 -21.64 -11.69
N GLY A 498 -0.31 -22.32 -11.48
CA GLY A 498 -0.63 -22.90 -10.18
C GLY A 498 -1.64 -24.03 -10.31
N ILE A 499 -1.58 -24.93 -9.35
CA ILE A 499 -2.49 -26.06 -9.23
C ILE A 499 -2.97 -26.15 -7.79
N ILE A 500 -4.26 -26.47 -7.62
CA ILE A 500 -4.89 -26.71 -6.33
C ILE A 500 -5.57 -28.07 -6.37
N TYR A 501 -5.44 -28.81 -5.28
CA TYR A 501 -6.18 -30.03 -5.01
C TYR A 501 -7.06 -29.84 -3.76
N HIS A 502 -8.34 -30.11 -3.87
CA HIS A 502 -9.33 -30.07 -2.79
C HIS A 502 -9.65 -31.48 -2.30
N PRO A 503 -8.93 -32.01 -1.26
CA PRO A 503 -9.29 -33.30 -0.66
C PRO A 503 -10.73 -33.31 -0.16
N SER A 504 -11.19 -32.19 0.41
CA SER A 504 -12.56 -31.89 0.81
C SER A 504 -12.81 -30.37 0.69
N GLU A 505 -14.04 -29.92 0.87
CA GLU A 505 -14.44 -28.51 0.83
C GLU A 505 -13.67 -27.60 1.83
N ASN A 506 -13.15 -28.19 2.90
CA ASN A 506 -12.42 -27.47 3.95
C ASN A 506 -10.90 -27.41 3.71
N TRP A 507 -10.38 -28.10 2.73
CA TRP A 507 -8.94 -28.19 2.48
C TRP A 507 -8.57 -27.81 1.05
N SER A 508 -7.52 -27.01 0.93
CA SER A 508 -6.87 -26.72 -0.34
C SER A 508 -5.37 -26.93 -0.20
N LEU A 509 -4.82 -27.83 -1.02
CA LEU A 509 -3.39 -28.06 -1.16
C LEU A 509 -2.96 -27.45 -2.48
N TYR A 510 -1.97 -26.56 -2.50
CA TYR A 510 -1.58 -25.87 -3.72
C TYR A 510 -0.08 -25.82 -3.96
N ALA A 511 0.28 -25.68 -5.23
CA ALA A 511 1.62 -25.34 -5.68
C ALA A 511 1.53 -24.30 -6.78
N SER A 512 2.45 -23.34 -6.78
CA SER A 512 2.47 -22.27 -7.80
C SER A 512 3.87 -21.80 -8.14
N HIS A 513 3.98 -21.23 -9.35
CA HIS A 513 5.12 -20.48 -9.84
C HIS A 513 4.68 -19.15 -10.40
N SER A 514 5.44 -18.10 -10.12
CA SER A 514 5.20 -16.76 -10.68
C SER A 514 6.52 -16.05 -10.94
N GLU A 515 6.52 -15.23 -11.97
CA GLU A 515 7.66 -14.39 -12.35
C GLU A 515 7.22 -12.93 -12.55
N ASN A 516 8.14 -12.03 -12.27
CA ASN A 516 8.01 -10.61 -12.56
C ASN A 516 9.40 -10.05 -12.88
N PHE A 517 9.45 -8.86 -13.49
CA PHE A 517 10.72 -8.20 -13.73
C PHE A 517 10.65 -6.68 -13.53
N ASP A 518 11.76 -6.11 -13.12
CA ASP A 518 12.00 -4.67 -13.13
C ASP A 518 12.53 -4.25 -14.50
N ALA A 519 12.18 -3.05 -14.96
CA ALA A 519 12.70 -2.52 -16.21
C ALA A 519 14.24 -2.55 -16.22
N GLY A 520 14.83 -2.80 -17.38
CA GLY A 520 16.28 -2.84 -17.54
C GLY A 520 16.95 -1.51 -17.14
N THR A 521 18.24 -1.58 -16.88
CA THR A 521 19.04 -0.45 -16.41
C THR A 521 20.06 -0.05 -17.47
N GLY A 522 20.15 1.26 -17.78
CA GLY A 522 21.25 1.80 -18.57
C GLY A 522 22.52 1.87 -17.73
N VAL A 523 23.62 1.39 -18.26
CA VAL A 523 24.92 1.38 -17.61
C VAL A 523 25.55 2.77 -17.66
N ASN A 524 25.91 3.33 -16.52
CA ASN A 524 26.50 4.66 -16.42
C ASN A 524 28.02 4.70 -16.65
N THR A 525 28.61 5.89 -16.65
CA THR A 525 30.03 6.13 -16.95
C THR A 525 31.02 5.59 -15.91
N THR A 526 30.54 5.07 -14.77
CA THR A 526 31.37 4.42 -13.74
C THR A 526 31.87 3.05 -14.19
N PHE A 527 31.20 2.46 -15.18
CA PHE A 527 31.50 1.12 -15.69
C PHE A 527 32.13 1.15 -17.07
N GLU A 528 32.90 0.11 -17.41
CA GLU A 528 33.57 -0.05 -18.71
C GLU A 528 32.56 -0.18 -19.86
N ASN A 529 31.48 -0.90 -19.64
CA ASN A 529 30.37 -1.06 -20.59
C ASN A 529 29.32 0.08 -20.49
N SER A 530 29.77 1.29 -20.23
CA SER A 530 28.91 2.48 -20.21
C SER A 530 28.18 2.67 -21.54
N GLY A 531 26.88 2.93 -21.43
CA GLY A 531 25.97 3.06 -22.59
C GLY A 531 25.20 1.78 -22.93
N ASP A 532 25.63 0.61 -22.43
CA ASP A 532 24.87 -0.61 -22.56
C ASP A 532 23.54 -0.51 -21.81
N VAL A 533 22.52 -1.24 -22.30
CA VAL A 533 21.25 -1.49 -21.60
C VAL A 533 21.25 -2.94 -21.14
N LEU A 534 21.28 -3.12 -19.82
CA LEU A 534 21.21 -4.46 -19.25
C LEU A 534 19.78 -5.01 -19.36
N PRO A 535 19.64 -6.34 -19.54
CA PRO A 535 18.35 -6.99 -19.50
C PRO A 535 17.58 -6.71 -18.20
N PRO A 536 16.25 -6.89 -18.20
CA PRO A 536 15.44 -6.78 -17.00
C PRO A 536 15.93 -7.68 -15.86
N LEU A 537 15.82 -7.17 -14.62
CA LEU A 537 16.07 -7.98 -13.42
C LEU A 537 14.81 -8.77 -13.10
N LYS A 538 14.93 -10.09 -13.06
CA LYS A 538 13.81 -10.99 -12.78
C LYS A 538 13.69 -11.30 -11.31
N THR A 539 12.44 -11.43 -10.87
CA THR A 539 12.08 -12.06 -9.60
C THR A 539 11.20 -13.26 -9.91
N LYS A 540 11.56 -14.42 -9.37
CA LYS A 540 10.88 -15.69 -9.57
C LYS A 540 10.51 -16.30 -8.22
N GLN A 541 9.32 -16.87 -8.11
CA GLN A 541 8.87 -17.56 -6.91
C GLN A 541 8.32 -18.93 -7.22
N ASN A 542 8.68 -19.92 -6.39
CA ASN A 542 7.95 -21.16 -6.22
C ASN A 542 7.32 -21.18 -4.85
N GLU A 543 6.06 -21.58 -4.75
CA GLU A 543 5.32 -21.66 -3.51
C GLU A 543 4.52 -22.95 -3.46
N ILE A 544 4.50 -23.59 -2.29
CA ILE A 544 3.58 -24.68 -1.94
C ILE A 544 2.87 -24.31 -0.67
N GLY A 545 1.61 -24.68 -0.53
CA GLY A 545 0.88 -24.32 0.66
C GLY A 545 -0.38 -25.14 0.90
N VAL A 546 -0.94 -24.89 2.07
CA VAL A 546 -2.17 -25.49 2.55
C VAL A 546 -3.08 -24.40 3.09
N LYS A 547 -4.34 -24.44 2.70
CA LYS A 547 -5.40 -23.64 3.32
C LYS A 547 -6.41 -24.58 3.94
N TYR A 548 -6.83 -24.23 5.14
CA TYR A 548 -7.80 -25.02 5.90
C TYR A 548 -8.85 -24.09 6.50
N LYS A 549 -10.11 -24.29 6.13
CA LYS A 549 -11.25 -23.56 6.66
C LYS A 549 -12.06 -24.50 7.53
N LYS A 550 -12.16 -24.20 8.83
CA LYS A 550 -12.96 -24.99 9.76
C LYS A 550 -13.76 -24.08 10.65
N ASN A 551 -15.07 -24.29 10.67
CA ASN A 551 -15.99 -23.39 11.35
C ASN A 551 -15.77 -21.95 10.84
N ASP A 552 -15.53 -21.03 11.75
CA ASP A 552 -15.35 -19.59 11.51
C ASP A 552 -13.86 -19.18 11.40
N LEU A 553 -12.94 -20.14 11.21
CA LEU A 553 -11.48 -19.90 11.14
C LEU A 553 -10.90 -20.32 9.80
N LEU A 554 -10.05 -19.47 9.26
CA LEU A 554 -9.23 -19.72 8.07
C LEU A 554 -7.76 -19.80 8.50
N TYR A 555 -7.12 -20.91 8.20
CA TYR A 555 -5.68 -21.16 8.39
C TYR A 555 -5.00 -21.21 7.04
N THR A 556 -3.84 -20.57 6.93
CA THR A 556 -2.99 -20.65 5.74
C THR A 556 -1.56 -20.94 6.16
N LEU A 557 -0.94 -21.95 5.54
CA LEU A 557 0.47 -22.26 5.68
C LEU A 557 1.10 -22.26 4.28
N ALA A 558 2.16 -21.49 4.08
CA ALA A 558 2.88 -21.39 2.82
C ALA A 558 4.40 -21.59 3.04
N LEU A 559 5.02 -22.32 2.13
CA LEU A 559 6.47 -22.47 1.99
C LEU A 559 6.85 -21.83 0.66
N PHE A 560 7.79 -20.89 0.65
CA PHE A 560 8.18 -20.16 -0.54
C PHE A 560 9.69 -20.10 -0.75
N ASP A 561 10.10 -19.97 -2.01
CA ASP A 561 11.46 -19.73 -2.47
C ASP A 561 11.43 -18.66 -3.56
N ILE A 562 11.93 -17.45 -3.24
CA ILE A 562 12.02 -16.33 -4.16
C ILE A 562 13.47 -16.10 -4.52
N ARG A 563 13.75 -15.96 -5.82
CA ARG A 563 15.06 -15.54 -6.34
C ARG A 563 14.91 -14.22 -7.08
N GLN A 564 15.75 -13.26 -6.73
CA GLN A 564 15.77 -11.94 -7.33
C GLN A 564 17.14 -11.67 -7.93
N ASP A 565 17.16 -11.32 -9.23
CA ASP A 565 18.36 -10.84 -9.89
C ASP A 565 18.80 -9.50 -9.31
N ASN A 566 20.10 -9.27 -9.19
CA ASN A 566 20.70 -8.04 -8.72
C ASN A 566 21.83 -7.57 -9.64
N LEU A 567 22.06 -6.26 -9.64
CA LEU A 567 23.23 -5.68 -10.33
C LEU A 567 24.49 -5.89 -9.50
N ILE A 568 25.56 -6.34 -10.17
CA ILE A 568 26.90 -6.50 -9.58
C ILE A 568 27.95 -5.84 -10.45
N SER A 569 29.11 -5.57 -9.87
CA SER A 569 30.33 -5.15 -10.58
C SER A 569 31.21 -6.38 -10.87
N VAL A 570 31.61 -6.55 -12.11
CA VAL A 570 32.49 -7.65 -12.55
C VAL A 570 33.83 -7.05 -12.98
N TYR A 571 34.89 -7.37 -12.26
CA TYR A 571 36.25 -6.92 -12.57
C TYR A 571 36.91 -7.90 -13.54
N LYS A 572 37.43 -7.38 -14.65
CA LYS A 572 38.16 -8.17 -15.66
C LYS A 572 39.61 -7.69 -15.81
N THR A 573 40.53 -8.61 -15.98
CA THR A 573 41.96 -8.30 -16.22
C THR A 573 42.09 -7.46 -17.49
N GLY A 574 42.91 -6.40 -17.42
CA GLY A 574 43.17 -5.50 -18.53
C GLY A 574 42.24 -4.30 -18.65
N TYR A 575 41.23 -4.15 -17.75
CA TYR A 575 40.33 -3.01 -17.73
C TYR A 575 40.51 -2.18 -16.45
N SER A 576 40.39 -0.85 -16.58
CA SER A 576 40.54 0.07 -15.46
C SER A 576 39.26 0.23 -14.62
N LYS A 577 38.09 -0.04 -15.21
CA LYS A 577 36.79 0.01 -14.56
C LYS A 577 36.10 -1.38 -14.56
N PRO A 578 35.26 -1.66 -13.60
CA PRO A 578 34.46 -2.89 -13.65
C PRO A 578 33.38 -2.81 -14.74
N PHE A 579 32.89 -3.97 -15.19
CA PHE A 579 31.67 -4.10 -15.98
C PHE A 579 30.46 -4.19 -15.05
N GLN A 580 29.37 -3.51 -15.37
CA GLN A 580 28.09 -3.76 -14.71
C GLN A 580 27.43 -4.99 -15.32
N SER A 581 26.97 -5.93 -14.48
CA SER A 581 26.26 -7.13 -14.89
C SER A 581 25.00 -7.34 -14.04
N LYS A 582 24.02 -8.04 -14.58
CA LYS A 582 22.80 -8.48 -13.86
C LYS A 582 22.94 -9.87 -13.21
N ASP A 583 24.13 -10.45 -13.20
CA ASP A 583 24.34 -11.82 -12.73
C ASP A 583 24.40 -11.97 -11.21
N GLY A 584 24.12 -10.89 -10.45
CA GLY A 584 23.88 -10.94 -9.03
C GLY A 584 22.57 -11.64 -8.69
N GLU A 585 22.49 -12.26 -7.52
CA GLU A 585 21.29 -12.94 -7.05
C GLU A 585 21.13 -12.80 -5.53
N ALA A 586 19.90 -12.51 -5.10
CA ALA A 586 19.45 -12.68 -3.72
C ALA A 586 18.34 -13.75 -3.68
N ARG A 587 18.35 -14.58 -2.64
CA ARG A 587 17.36 -15.62 -2.43
C ARG A 587 16.64 -15.44 -1.11
N HIS A 588 15.31 -15.40 -1.16
CA HIS A 588 14.43 -15.26 -0.02
C HIS A 588 13.57 -16.53 0.09
N LYS A 589 13.82 -17.37 1.06
CA LYS A 589 13.03 -18.57 1.31
C LYS A 589 12.49 -18.58 2.72
N GLY A 590 11.30 -19.13 2.90
CA GLY A 590 10.66 -19.06 4.20
C GLY A 590 9.39 -19.85 4.33
N VAL A 591 8.82 -19.69 5.52
CA VAL A 591 7.56 -20.28 5.95
C VAL A 591 6.68 -19.16 6.49
N GLU A 592 5.42 -19.16 6.09
CA GLU A 592 4.39 -18.25 6.58
C GLU A 592 3.21 -19.04 7.10
N PHE A 593 2.71 -18.66 8.26
CA PHE A 593 1.47 -19.18 8.83
C PHE A 593 0.58 -18.03 9.23
N SER A 594 -0.70 -18.11 8.91
CA SER A 594 -1.71 -17.16 9.36
C SER A 594 -2.97 -17.88 9.84
N VAL A 595 -3.65 -17.25 10.80
CA VAL A 595 -4.96 -17.65 11.30
C VAL A 595 -5.83 -16.41 11.47
N ASN A 596 -7.05 -16.46 10.94
CA ASN A 596 -7.99 -15.35 10.99
C ASN A 596 -9.40 -15.89 11.24
N GLY A 597 -10.22 -15.14 11.98
CA GLY A 597 -11.63 -15.41 12.15
C GLY A 597 -12.09 -15.41 13.60
N LYS A 598 -13.21 -16.10 13.85
CA LYS A 598 -13.89 -16.19 15.14
C LYS A 598 -13.45 -17.46 15.88
N LEU A 599 -12.80 -17.30 17.04
CA LEU A 599 -12.36 -18.41 17.89
C LEU A 599 -13.50 -18.98 18.72
N THR A 600 -14.30 -18.08 19.31
CA THR A 600 -15.51 -18.39 20.12
C THR A 600 -16.51 -17.28 19.90
N ASP A 601 -17.70 -17.38 20.48
CA ASP A 601 -18.73 -16.32 20.39
C ASP A 601 -18.24 -14.97 20.91
N LYS A 602 -17.21 -14.94 21.75
CA LYS A 602 -16.68 -13.71 22.34
C LYS A 602 -15.26 -13.35 21.88
N TRP A 603 -14.56 -14.24 21.20
CA TRP A 603 -13.18 -14.02 20.84
C TRP A 603 -12.94 -14.14 19.34
N ASN A 604 -12.29 -13.12 18.77
CA ASN A 604 -11.82 -13.11 17.40
C ASN A 604 -10.29 -13.06 17.37
N ILE A 605 -9.68 -13.62 16.34
CA ILE A 605 -8.23 -13.70 16.14
C ILE A 605 -7.84 -13.23 14.75
N LEU A 606 -6.72 -12.50 14.69
CA LEU A 606 -6.02 -12.11 13.46
C LEU A 606 -4.54 -12.25 13.73
N GLY A 607 -3.82 -13.07 12.97
CA GLY A 607 -2.39 -13.14 13.19
C GLY A 607 -1.68 -14.28 12.51
N GLY A 608 -0.42 -14.46 12.92
CA GLY A 608 0.45 -15.50 12.39
C GLY A 608 1.92 -15.28 12.69
N PHE A 609 2.76 -16.10 12.08
CA PHE A 609 4.20 -15.94 12.15
C PHE A 609 4.84 -16.18 10.78
N SER A 610 6.02 -15.62 10.58
CA SER A 610 6.88 -15.92 9.44
C SER A 610 8.32 -16.20 9.86
N TYR A 611 8.93 -17.14 9.16
CA TYR A 611 10.37 -17.40 9.18
C TYR A 611 10.92 -17.10 7.80
N LEU A 612 11.94 -16.24 7.72
CA LEU A 612 12.54 -15.77 6.47
C LEU A 612 14.06 -15.96 6.51
N ASP A 613 14.61 -16.77 5.61
CA ASP A 613 16.04 -16.87 5.34
C ASP A 613 16.35 -16.16 4.02
N ALA A 614 16.71 -14.87 4.11
CA ALA A 614 17.04 -14.03 2.96
C ALA A 614 18.56 -13.85 2.88
N LYS A 615 19.19 -14.34 1.81
CA LYS A 615 20.64 -14.32 1.60
C LYS A 615 21.02 -13.77 0.24
N GLN A 616 22.19 -13.16 0.18
CA GLN A 616 22.87 -12.80 -1.05
C GLN A 616 23.60 -14.06 -1.56
N GLU A 617 23.23 -14.53 -2.75
CA GLU A 617 23.78 -15.77 -3.32
C GLU A 617 24.93 -15.47 -4.29
N LYS A 618 24.77 -14.41 -5.11
CA LYS A 618 25.79 -13.97 -6.04
C LYS A 618 26.02 -12.47 -5.90
N THR A 619 27.23 -12.11 -5.53
CA THR A 619 27.64 -10.70 -5.30
C THR A 619 28.93 -10.38 -6.01
N THR A 620 29.28 -9.10 -6.11
CA THR A 620 30.57 -8.64 -6.65
C THR A 620 31.72 -9.35 -5.96
N ASN A 621 32.51 -10.10 -6.74
CA ASN A 621 33.64 -10.93 -6.29
C ASN A 621 33.28 -11.94 -5.19
N GLY A 622 32.01 -12.27 -5.01
CA GLY A 622 31.54 -13.22 -3.99
C GLY A 622 31.67 -12.75 -2.54
N THR A 623 32.06 -11.50 -2.29
CA THR A 623 32.43 -10.99 -0.96
C THR A 623 31.30 -11.01 0.05
N LEU A 624 30.05 -10.97 -0.42
CA LEU A 624 28.86 -10.98 0.42
C LEU A 624 28.04 -12.27 0.24
N ASN A 625 28.54 -13.26 -0.49
CA ASN A 625 27.85 -14.53 -0.66
C ASN A 625 27.57 -15.20 0.69
N GLY A 626 26.34 -15.69 0.87
CA GLY A 626 25.86 -16.26 2.12
C GLY A 626 25.47 -15.27 3.20
N LYS A 627 25.83 -13.96 3.05
CA LYS A 627 25.40 -12.90 3.97
C LYS A 627 23.91 -12.62 3.81
N ARG A 628 23.26 -12.27 4.93
CA ARG A 628 21.84 -11.88 4.91
C ARG A 628 21.62 -10.59 4.16
N VAL A 629 20.47 -10.50 3.52
CA VAL A 629 19.99 -9.27 2.92
C VAL A 629 19.69 -8.26 4.04
N ASN A 630 20.25 -7.04 3.92
CA ASN A 630 20.04 -5.98 4.90
C ASN A 630 18.56 -5.68 5.10
N GLY A 631 18.19 -5.37 6.33
CA GLY A 631 16.82 -5.02 6.69
C GLY A 631 15.86 -6.22 6.75
N THR A 632 16.33 -7.46 6.60
CA THR A 632 15.47 -8.65 6.71
C THR A 632 15.54 -9.26 8.09
N SER A 633 14.43 -9.28 8.81
CA SER A 633 14.29 -10.04 10.05
C SER A 633 13.98 -11.51 9.74
N GLN A 634 14.63 -12.41 10.44
CA GLN A 634 14.44 -13.85 10.25
C GLN A 634 13.12 -14.37 10.84
N ARG A 635 12.63 -13.73 11.88
CA ARG A 635 11.43 -14.16 12.62
C ARG A 635 10.54 -12.97 12.86
N ASN A 636 9.32 -13.05 12.38
CA ASN A 636 8.30 -12.03 12.64
C ASN A 636 7.02 -12.74 13.08
N ALA A 637 6.25 -12.10 13.95
CA ALA A 637 4.96 -12.59 14.37
C ALA A 637 4.03 -11.40 14.64
N VAL A 638 2.75 -11.61 14.40
CA VAL A 638 1.68 -10.72 14.81
C VAL A 638 0.57 -11.54 15.44
N LEU A 639 0.01 -11.04 16.53
CA LEU A 639 -1.16 -11.60 17.18
C LEU A 639 -2.08 -10.46 17.58
N GLY A 640 -3.23 -10.40 16.96
CA GLY A 640 -4.34 -9.53 17.30
C GLY A 640 -5.48 -10.37 17.87
N LEU A 641 -5.98 -9.98 19.03
CA LEU A 641 -7.13 -10.59 19.71
C LEU A 641 -8.17 -9.50 19.99
N GLU A 642 -9.42 -9.82 19.70
CA GLU A 642 -10.57 -9.01 20.06
C GLU A 642 -11.47 -9.81 20.98
N TYR A 643 -11.82 -9.22 22.11
CA TYR A 643 -12.76 -9.78 23.09
C TYR A 643 -14.05 -8.93 23.10
N ASN A 644 -15.16 -9.55 22.79
CA ASN A 644 -16.49 -8.95 22.77
C ASN A 644 -17.31 -9.54 23.94
N PRO A 645 -17.26 -8.95 25.16
CA PRO A 645 -18.04 -9.46 26.30
C PRO A 645 -19.53 -9.42 26.03
N ASP A 646 -20.00 -8.41 25.30
CA ASP A 646 -21.37 -8.21 24.84
C ASP A 646 -21.39 -7.43 23.50
N GLU A 647 -22.57 -7.08 22.99
CA GLU A 647 -22.73 -6.37 21.71
C GLU A 647 -22.25 -4.93 21.72
N ASN A 648 -22.04 -4.34 22.88
CA ASN A 648 -21.68 -2.92 23.05
C ASN A 648 -20.19 -2.70 23.31
N TRP A 649 -19.47 -3.73 23.71
CA TRP A 649 -18.07 -3.61 24.08
C TRP A 649 -17.17 -4.50 23.21
N SER A 650 -16.04 -3.93 22.81
CA SER A 650 -14.94 -4.65 22.17
C SER A 650 -13.64 -4.22 22.84
N VAL A 651 -12.85 -5.18 23.28
CA VAL A 651 -11.50 -4.97 23.82
C VAL A 651 -10.49 -5.60 22.88
N LEU A 652 -9.52 -4.84 22.45
CA LEU A 652 -8.55 -5.18 21.44
C LEU A 652 -7.14 -5.22 22.01
N GLY A 653 -6.38 -6.26 21.68
CA GLY A 653 -4.96 -6.36 21.96
C GLY A 653 -4.20 -6.81 20.74
N ARG A 654 -3.06 -6.19 20.45
CA ARG A 654 -2.15 -6.64 19.38
C ARG A 654 -0.72 -6.68 19.89
N ALA A 655 -0.01 -7.74 19.57
CA ALA A 655 1.43 -7.88 19.75
C ALA A 655 2.10 -8.05 18.38
N VAL A 656 3.12 -7.25 18.09
CA VAL A 656 3.93 -7.33 16.87
C VAL A 656 5.38 -7.57 17.26
N TYR A 657 5.91 -8.72 16.89
CA TYR A 657 7.30 -9.11 17.12
C TYR A 657 8.10 -9.05 15.83
N THR A 658 9.27 -8.40 15.89
CA THR A 658 10.29 -8.40 14.85
C THR A 658 11.61 -8.86 15.46
N GLY A 659 12.22 -9.90 14.93
CA GLY A 659 13.51 -10.40 15.36
C GLY A 659 14.66 -9.46 14.97
N LYS A 660 15.88 -9.79 15.42
CA LYS A 660 17.07 -9.02 15.08
C LYS A 660 17.25 -8.89 13.56
N THR A 661 17.72 -7.74 13.12
CA THR A 661 17.78 -7.35 11.72
C THR A 661 19.21 -6.92 11.33
N PRO A 662 19.80 -7.48 10.24
CA PRO A 662 21.15 -7.14 9.81
C PRO A 662 21.20 -5.76 9.16
N VAL A 663 22.31 -5.05 9.41
CA VAL A 663 22.65 -3.75 8.84
C VAL A 663 24.08 -3.81 8.31
N MET A 664 24.40 -3.03 7.28
CA MET A 664 25.75 -2.94 6.71
C MET A 664 26.37 -4.31 6.37
N ASN A 665 25.57 -5.18 5.72
CA ASN A 665 25.98 -6.54 5.32
C ASN A 665 26.43 -7.42 6.51
N GLU A 666 25.63 -7.44 7.56
CA GLU A 666 25.85 -8.17 8.82
C GLU A 666 27.03 -7.67 9.68
N LYS A 667 27.62 -6.54 9.36
CA LYS A 667 28.61 -5.91 10.24
C LYS A 667 27.99 -5.47 11.57
N ILE A 668 26.71 -5.06 11.52
CA ILE A 668 25.94 -4.55 12.64
C ILE A 668 24.58 -5.22 12.66
N TRP A 669 23.98 -5.31 13.84
CA TRP A 669 22.63 -5.87 14.04
C TRP A 669 21.78 -4.90 14.87
N ALA A 670 20.59 -4.57 14.37
CA ALA A 670 19.55 -3.98 15.19
C ALA A 670 18.89 -5.06 16.04
N GLY A 671 18.67 -4.77 17.33
CA GLY A 671 18.02 -5.69 18.26
C GLY A 671 16.57 -6.00 17.84
N GLY A 672 16.10 -7.19 18.19
CA GLY A 672 14.69 -7.53 18.03
C GLY A 672 13.83 -6.77 19.04
N TYR A 673 12.55 -6.61 18.71
CA TYR A 673 11.59 -5.90 19.56
C TYR A 673 10.19 -6.52 19.47
N THR A 674 9.41 -6.27 20.52
CA THR A 674 7.97 -6.55 20.55
C THR A 674 7.26 -5.26 20.92
N VAL A 675 6.21 -4.92 20.16
CA VAL A 675 5.34 -3.77 20.41
C VAL A 675 3.95 -4.30 20.75
N PHE A 676 3.35 -3.72 21.78
CA PHE A 676 1.99 -4.05 22.18
C PHE A 676 1.09 -2.83 21.96
N ASP A 677 -0.07 -3.06 21.36
CA ASP A 677 -1.13 -2.08 21.18
C ASP A 677 -2.39 -2.59 21.90
N LEU A 678 -3.11 -1.68 22.56
CA LEU A 678 -4.36 -1.98 23.26
C LEU A 678 -5.43 -1.00 22.84
N GLY A 679 -6.68 -1.46 22.78
CA GLY A 679 -7.82 -0.62 22.46
C GLY A 679 -9.10 -1.11 23.11
N VAL A 680 -10.04 -0.19 23.30
CA VAL A 680 -11.39 -0.49 23.75
C VAL A 680 -12.37 0.34 22.93
N THR A 681 -13.41 -0.31 22.44
CA THR A 681 -14.53 0.34 21.74
C THR A 681 -15.82 0.13 22.51
N ARG A 682 -16.60 1.18 22.67
CA ARG A 682 -17.93 1.13 23.23
C ARG A 682 -18.95 1.68 22.25
N LYS A 683 -19.94 0.87 21.89
CA LYS A 683 -21.14 1.29 21.14
C LYS A 683 -22.15 1.87 22.12
N THR A 684 -22.60 3.08 21.87
CA THR A 684 -23.49 3.83 22.76
C THR A 684 -24.35 4.81 21.95
N LYS A 685 -25.03 5.70 22.64
CA LYS A 685 -25.73 6.84 22.03
C LYS A 685 -25.26 8.13 22.68
N VAL A 686 -24.79 9.06 21.89
CA VAL A 686 -24.47 10.43 22.31
C VAL A 686 -25.52 11.36 21.71
N LEU A 687 -26.25 12.11 22.52
CA LEU A 687 -27.36 12.96 22.07
C LEU A 687 -28.40 12.18 21.21
N ASN A 688 -28.70 10.94 21.60
CA ASN A 688 -29.57 9.99 20.88
C ASN A 688 -29.06 9.56 19.48
N ILE A 689 -27.83 9.87 19.11
CA ILE A 689 -27.19 9.40 17.88
C ILE A 689 -26.38 8.14 18.23
N PRO A 690 -26.58 7.01 17.53
CA PRO A 690 -25.73 5.83 17.67
C PRO A 690 -24.26 6.26 17.45
N THR A 691 -23.39 5.86 18.38
CA THR A 691 -22.00 6.35 18.39
C THR A 691 -21.07 5.27 18.86
N ASP A 692 -19.99 5.05 18.12
CA ASP A 692 -18.87 4.19 18.50
C ASP A 692 -17.76 5.07 19.10
N LEU A 693 -17.44 4.84 20.37
CA LEU A 693 -16.36 5.51 21.07
C LEU A 693 -15.19 4.54 21.21
N THR A 694 -14.05 4.90 20.64
CA THR A 694 -12.83 4.06 20.66
C THR A 694 -11.69 4.80 21.32
N LEU A 695 -11.05 4.17 22.30
CA LEU A 695 -9.79 4.61 22.88
C LEU A 695 -8.72 3.57 22.59
N MET A 696 -7.64 3.99 21.95
CA MET A 696 -6.50 3.12 21.62
C MET A 696 -5.19 3.70 22.15
N CYS A 697 -4.27 2.82 22.47
CA CYS A 697 -2.89 3.13 22.78
C CYS A 697 -1.95 2.23 21.97
N ASN A 698 -1.25 2.81 21.02
CA ASN A 698 -0.20 2.14 20.28
C ASN A 698 1.11 2.22 21.05
N ASN A 699 1.92 1.14 21.00
CA ASN A 699 3.17 1.01 21.73
C ASN A 699 2.94 1.32 23.25
N VAL A 700 2.02 0.60 23.86
CA VAL A 700 1.51 0.87 25.21
C VAL A 700 2.61 0.92 26.29
N PHE A 701 3.69 0.15 26.11
CA PHE A 701 4.84 0.12 27.01
C PHE A 701 5.90 1.18 26.70
N GLY A 702 5.71 2.00 25.66
CA GLY A 702 6.66 3.05 25.26
C GLY A 702 8.03 2.51 24.87
N LYS A 703 8.07 1.37 24.17
CA LYS A 703 9.32 0.73 23.76
C LYS A 703 9.99 1.53 22.64
N ASP A 704 11.20 2.00 22.87
CA ASP A 704 12.05 2.58 21.85
C ASP A 704 12.97 1.52 21.22
N TYR A 705 13.13 1.58 19.89
CA TYR A 705 13.95 0.63 19.13
C TYR A 705 14.39 1.21 17.79
N TRP A 706 15.47 0.63 17.24
CA TRP A 706 15.88 0.89 15.86
C TRP A 706 15.17 -0.05 14.89
N MET A 707 14.55 0.50 13.88
CA MET A 707 14.10 -0.22 12.69
C MET A 707 15.14 -0.09 11.59
N VAL A 708 15.33 -1.13 10.80
CA VAL A 708 16.24 -1.12 9.65
C VAL A 708 15.41 -1.05 8.37
N SER A 709 15.70 -0.11 7.51
CA SER A 709 15.14 -0.08 6.16
C SER A 709 16.07 -0.87 5.21
N ARG A 710 16.78 -0.19 4.36
CA ARG A 710 17.66 -0.78 3.34
C ARG A 710 19.12 -0.42 3.59
N GLY A 711 20.02 -1.32 3.21
CA GLY A 711 21.47 -1.04 3.24
C GLY A 711 21.97 -0.71 4.64
N ASN A 712 22.34 0.54 4.85
CA ASN A 712 22.80 1.11 6.11
C ASN A 712 21.82 2.14 6.71
N GLN A 713 20.54 2.10 6.30
CA GLN A 713 19.54 3.07 6.75
C GLN A 713 18.75 2.54 7.95
N VAL A 714 18.70 3.35 9.01
CA VAL A 714 17.99 3.04 10.25
C VAL A 714 16.94 4.11 10.57
N TYR A 715 15.87 3.70 11.24
CA TYR A 715 14.72 4.53 11.63
C TYR A 715 14.46 4.38 13.12
N LEU A 716 14.09 5.46 13.75
CA LEU A 716 13.65 5.44 15.15
C LEU A 716 12.18 5.00 15.24
N SER A 717 11.86 4.16 16.22
CA SER A 717 10.49 3.71 16.52
C SER A 717 9.51 4.85 16.75
N LEU A 718 8.22 4.67 16.48
CA LEU A 718 7.19 5.60 16.90
C LEU A 718 6.99 5.52 18.41
N PRO A 719 6.77 6.66 19.11
CA PRO A 719 6.53 6.67 20.54
C PRO A 719 5.15 6.11 20.87
N ARG A 720 4.89 5.87 22.17
CA ARG A 720 3.55 5.58 22.66
C ARG A 720 2.58 6.67 22.22
N THR A 721 1.47 6.26 21.59
CA THR A 721 0.50 7.17 21.00
C THR A 721 -0.91 6.79 21.42
N TRP A 722 -1.57 7.71 22.10
CA TRP A 722 -2.99 7.61 22.42
C TRP A 722 -3.83 8.16 21.28
N ILE A 723 -4.93 7.46 20.98
CA ILE A 723 -5.87 7.80 19.90
C ILE A 723 -7.27 7.68 20.49
N PHE A 724 -8.04 8.75 20.43
CA PHE A 724 -9.46 8.73 20.75
C PHE A 724 -10.25 8.97 19.48
N THR A 725 -11.27 8.15 19.23
CA THR A 725 -12.16 8.26 18.06
C THR A 725 -13.61 8.23 18.53
N ALA A 726 -14.42 9.15 18.01
CA ALA A 726 -15.87 9.13 18.15
C ALA A 726 -16.49 9.09 16.73
N GLN A 727 -17.20 8.02 16.41
CA GLN A 727 -17.90 7.86 15.14
C GLN A 727 -19.40 7.90 15.38
N PHE A 728 -20.05 8.85 14.73
CA PHE A 728 -21.49 9.10 14.84
C PHE A 728 -22.19 8.55 13.58
N HIS A 729 -23.24 7.78 13.78
CA HIS A 729 -24.06 7.17 12.73
C HIS A 729 -25.42 7.85 12.67
N PHE A 730 -25.70 8.65 11.64
CA PHE A 730 -26.91 9.46 11.50
C PHE A 730 -28.04 8.74 10.74
#